data_4257bb963bea3a92f724e9b2c565d0b2
#
_entry.id   4257bb963bea3a92f724e9b2c565d0b2
#
_cell.length_a   1.000
_cell.length_b   1.000
_cell.length_c   1.000
_cell.angle_alpha   90.00
_cell.angle_beta   90.00
_cell.angle_gamma   90.00
#
_symmetry.space_group_name_H-M   'P 1'
#
loop_
_entity.id
_entity.type
_entity.pdbx_description
1 polymer ?
#
loop_
_entity_poly.entity_id
_entity_poly.type
_entity_poly.pdbx_seq_one_letter_code
_entity_poly.pdbx_strand_id
1 'polypeptide(L)'
;MKKEIPYSSAQLLYYAWQLSRNRGGADDDKLTGVLSEARVDLNPHQVMAALFAFQSPFSKGVILADEVGLGKTIEAGIVISQFWAERKRRILIVAPATLRRQWSMELEEKFFLDSFILEKKKGISLDHLSDGKQIYICSYQFASRQAEILSRTHWDLVVYDEAHKLRNVYKSTPSMASRLKSAFSDSHKLLLTATPLQNNIEELYGLVSIIDDHYFGDLKSFKAQYCYSNKNDDIAFGDLRKRLRPIVHRTLRKQVTEYVKYTSRIPMAQEYYPAVEEQKLYNQISEYLRRDDSYGLPTSQRQLITLIFRKLMSSSTFAIGYTLQTLIDRLQTKIAPYSANKQQDWYEEDGEITMVAEDMLGDDWDEWNEQDENEQEGEILTSDEIEGIKDEIKELQRLYDLANSISSNKKGDCLLSALHTGFQKMEELGANRKALIFTESTRTQLYLKQLLEENGYMGKIVLFNGSNNDETSRKIYKAWKERNIGTSAFTPSLSANKRQAIVDYFRDEAEIMIATEAASEGINLQFCSLIVNYDLPWNPQRVEQRIGRCHRYGQKNDVVVFNFINKANAADVRVFQLLSEKFHLFDGVFGSSDEVLGSIESGVDFEKRMLNIYQQCRTPEEINAAFDQIQQEMDASIKATMQDTRKQLLENFDEDVVGLLKIRQGKDMGNLNKFHRWLWTITIATLGKENVEVVDETNLVFSLKHNPYPDVAAECGMYQIKTLQSQYINYRLSHPLAQKVIALCKQNEPSLQNLLFDYSLYRYKVADIEQCAYESGWLQAHLVSFISEGQQEQHIVLTALAEDGTALGQEFAEKLLNVPSVVTGNAYVQEEASQKLASLYDNRRAALTVQIEERNKALLDAEILHIEKWAEDQQLSLENELKDIKAKIKEKKRLLSRSENAQQTLTLEKDLNTLTRQQKRKRAEIFNLEDEIEEKRDGMIDKVKAFIQQHITEEELFCVHWTLKK
;
A
#
# COMPACT_ATOMS: atom_id res chain seq x y z
N MET A 1 -39.76 -33.69 7.24
CA MET A 1 -38.46 -34.02 7.82
C MET A 1 -37.43 -33.90 6.71
N LYS A 2 -36.58 -32.86 6.72
CA LYS A 2 -35.44 -32.83 5.80
C LYS A 2 -34.46 -33.95 6.22
N LYS A 3 -34.13 -34.87 5.29
CA LYS A 3 -33.16 -35.95 5.54
C LYS A 3 -31.81 -35.29 5.92
N GLU A 4 -31.23 -35.73 6.99
CA GLU A 4 -29.83 -35.36 7.34
C GLU A 4 -28.94 -35.75 6.20
N ILE A 5 -27.97 -34.91 5.87
CA ILE A 5 -26.90 -35.24 4.96
C ILE A 5 -25.76 -35.71 5.87
N PRO A 6 -25.48 -37.02 5.97
CA PRO A 6 -24.48 -37.57 6.85
C PRO A 6 -23.09 -37.48 6.21
N TYR A 7 -22.09 -37.26 7.03
CA TYR A 7 -20.67 -37.32 6.66
C TYR A 7 -19.92 -38.22 7.66
N SER A 8 -19.03 -39.06 7.14
CA SER A 8 -18.22 -39.97 7.96
C SER A 8 -17.05 -39.26 8.64
N SER A 9 -16.51 -39.85 9.72
CA SER A 9 -15.32 -39.36 10.41
C SER A 9 -14.12 -39.22 9.49
N ALA A 10 -13.94 -40.10 8.49
CA ALA A 10 -12.90 -40.01 7.48
C ALA A 10 -13.04 -38.79 6.58
N GLN A 11 -14.28 -38.44 6.17
CA GLN A 11 -14.54 -37.21 5.42
C GLN A 11 -14.27 -35.95 6.25
N LEU A 12 -14.70 -35.95 7.52
CA LEU A 12 -14.45 -34.81 8.42
C LEU A 12 -12.95 -34.61 8.66
N LEU A 13 -12.18 -35.69 8.85
CA LEU A 13 -10.74 -35.66 8.96
C LEU A 13 -10.08 -35.10 7.69
N TYR A 14 -10.48 -35.57 6.52
CA TYR A 14 -10.02 -35.07 5.22
C TYR A 14 -10.27 -33.57 5.07
N TYR A 15 -11.50 -33.09 5.38
CA TYR A 15 -11.81 -31.68 5.28
C TYR A 15 -11.03 -30.83 6.28
N ALA A 16 -10.85 -31.30 7.51
CA ALA A 16 -10.07 -30.60 8.51
C ALA A 16 -8.60 -30.40 8.07
N TRP A 17 -7.99 -31.43 7.47
CA TRP A 17 -6.65 -31.33 6.89
C TRP A 17 -6.62 -30.44 5.65
N GLN A 18 -7.55 -30.54 4.74
CA GLN A 18 -7.65 -29.65 3.57
C GLN A 18 -7.78 -28.16 3.94
N LEU A 19 -8.50 -27.86 5.02
CA LEU A 19 -8.67 -26.49 5.54
C LEU A 19 -7.42 -25.93 6.23
N SER A 20 -6.55 -26.79 6.77
CA SER A 20 -5.48 -26.37 7.69
C SER A 20 -4.06 -26.82 7.32
N ARG A 21 -3.87 -27.55 6.21
CA ARG A 21 -2.54 -27.96 5.73
C ARG A 21 -1.72 -26.77 5.24
N ASN A 22 -0.42 -26.82 5.45
CA ASN A 22 0.52 -25.85 4.92
C ASN A 22 0.76 -26.10 3.43
N ARG A 23 0.44 -25.10 2.57
CA ARG A 23 0.63 -25.18 1.12
C ARG A 23 1.95 -24.56 0.70
N GLY A 24 2.60 -25.13 -0.32
CA GLY A 24 3.83 -24.59 -0.90
C GLY A 24 3.64 -23.20 -1.53
N GLY A 25 4.74 -22.46 -1.72
CA GLY A 25 4.70 -21.11 -2.32
C GLY A 25 4.16 -21.08 -3.75
N ALA A 26 4.37 -22.15 -4.50
CA ALA A 26 3.90 -22.30 -5.87
C ALA A 26 2.48 -22.93 -5.98
N ASP A 27 1.84 -23.27 -4.87
CA ASP A 27 0.47 -23.82 -4.87
C ASP A 27 -0.52 -22.71 -5.18
N ASP A 28 -1.31 -22.87 -6.23
CA ASP A 28 -2.36 -21.93 -6.64
C ASP A 28 -3.38 -21.68 -5.52
N ASP A 29 -3.57 -22.66 -4.65
CA ASP A 29 -4.53 -22.62 -3.54
C ASP A 29 -3.94 -22.07 -2.24
N LYS A 30 -2.67 -21.63 -2.25
CA LYS A 30 -1.97 -21.12 -1.04
C LYS A 30 -2.77 -20.06 -0.29
N LEU A 31 -3.36 -19.14 -1.00
CA LEU A 31 -4.10 -18.02 -0.43
C LEU A 31 -5.58 -18.32 -0.13
N THR A 32 -6.11 -19.48 -0.54
CA THR A 32 -7.56 -19.75 -0.46
C THR A 32 -8.11 -19.64 0.96
N GLY A 33 -7.35 -20.06 1.97
CA GLY A 33 -7.73 -19.93 3.38
C GLY A 33 -7.92 -18.46 3.79
N VAL A 34 -6.94 -17.62 3.48
CA VAL A 34 -6.94 -16.18 3.82
C VAL A 34 -7.99 -15.43 3.00
N LEU A 35 -8.13 -15.75 1.71
CA LEU A 35 -9.13 -15.15 0.84
C LEU A 35 -10.57 -15.47 1.32
N SER A 36 -10.77 -16.64 1.94
CA SER A 36 -12.06 -17.01 2.53
C SER A 36 -12.41 -16.18 3.76
N GLU A 37 -11.43 -15.60 4.41
CA GLU A 37 -11.59 -14.79 5.62
C GLU A 37 -11.74 -13.30 5.34
N ALA A 38 -11.18 -12.81 4.23
CA ALA A 38 -11.15 -11.39 3.90
C ALA A 38 -12.53 -10.82 3.53
N ARG A 39 -12.83 -9.60 3.99
CA ARG A 39 -14.01 -8.81 3.63
C ARG A 39 -13.72 -7.89 2.45
N VAL A 40 -13.29 -8.45 1.34
CA VAL A 40 -12.97 -7.67 0.14
C VAL A 40 -13.56 -8.34 -1.09
N ASP A 41 -13.98 -7.54 -2.06
CA ASP A 41 -14.24 -8.03 -3.40
C ASP A 41 -12.88 -8.38 -4.03
N LEU A 42 -12.62 -9.67 -4.15
CA LEU A 42 -11.32 -10.17 -4.61
C LEU A 42 -11.23 -10.03 -6.13
N ASN A 43 -10.32 -9.18 -6.57
CA ASN A 43 -10.00 -9.06 -7.97
C ASN A 43 -8.82 -9.98 -8.34
N PRO A 44 -8.84 -10.62 -9.52
CA PRO A 44 -7.81 -11.58 -9.93
C PRO A 44 -6.39 -11.00 -9.89
N HIS A 45 -6.20 -9.72 -10.26
CA HIS A 45 -4.88 -9.06 -10.22
C HIS A 45 -4.34 -8.96 -8.78
N GLN A 46 -5.19 -8.66 -7.80
CA GLN A 46 -4.79 -8.56 -6.39
C GLN A 46 -4.34 -9.91 -5.83
N VAL A 47 -5.03 -10.98 -6.20
CA VAL A 47 -4.65 -12.35 -5.82
C VAL A 47 -3.33 -12.75 -6.50
N MET A 48 -3.14 -12.41 -7.78
CA MET A 48 -1.89 -12.66 -8.50
C MET A 48 -0.71 -11.90 -7.90
N ALA A 49 -0.89 -10.61 -7.59
CA ALA A 49 0.13 -9.80 -6.92
C ALA A 49 0.52 -10.39 -5.55
N ALA A 50 -0.47 -10.82 -4.76
CA ALA A 50 -0.21 -11.45 -3.48
C ALA A 50 0.51 -12.80 -3.61
N LEU A 51 0.14 -13.66 -4.59
CA LEU A 51 0.85 -14.92 -4.85
C LEU A 51 2.27 -14.71 -5.31
N PHE A 52 2.51 -13.66 -6.11
CA PHE A 52 3.84 -13.31 -6.56
C PHE A 52 4.82 -13.12 -5.39
N ALA A 53 4.35 -12.57 -4.27
CA ALA A 53 5.16 -12.40 -3.06
C ALA A 53 5.64 -13.73 -2.43
N PHE A 54 5.05 -14.87 -2.82
CA PHE A 54 5.39 -16.20 -2.31
C PHE A 54 6.06 -17.11 -3.33
N GLN A 55 6.30 -16.65 -4.57
CA GLN A 55 6.81 -17.50 -5.66
C GLN A 55 8.19 -18.08 -5.38
N SER A 56 9.10 -17.30 -4.80
CA SER A 56 10.45 -17.77 -4.46
C SER A 56 10.68 -17.77 -2.95
N PRO A 57 11.05 -18.91 -2.36
CA PRO A 57 11.43 -19.01 -0.96
C PRO A 57 12.76 -18.31 -0.64
N PHE A 58 13.60 -18.05 -1.65
CA PHE A 58 14.92 -17.42 -1.52
C PHE A 58 14.85 -15.89 -1.62
N SER A 59 13.77 -15.36 -2.17
CA SER A 59 13.61 -13.92 -2.30
C SER A 59 13.54 -13.26 -0.92
N LYS A 60 14.35 -12.23 -0.70
CA LYS A 60 14.27 -11.39 0.50
C LYS A 60 13.15 -10.37 0.45
N GLY A 61 12.39 -10.35 -0.64
CA GLY A 61 11.23 -9.47 -0.79
C GLY A 61 10.85 -9.24 -2.24
N VAL A 62 9.77 -8.46 -2.43
CA VAL A 62 9.24 -8.11 -3.75
C VAL A 62 8.74 -6.67 -3.77
N ILE A 63 8.62 -6.11 -4.98
CA ILE A 63 8.01 -4.82 -5.25
C ILE A 63 6.66 -5.05 -5.93
N LEU A 64 5.57 -4.63 -5.28
CA LEU A 64 4.25 -4.56 -5.88
C LEU A 64 4.07 -3.14 -6.44
N ALA A 65 4.06 -3.05 -7.77
CA ALA A 65 4.12 -1.80 -8.50
C ALA A 65 2.86 -1.54 -9.34
N ASP A 66 1.71 -2.06 -8.91
CA ASP A 66 0.42 -1.87 -9.55
C ASP A 66 0.03 -0.39 -9.57
N GLU A 67 -0.65 0.05 -10.64
CA GLU A 67 -1.07 1.44 -10.79
C GLU A 67 -1.97 1.92 -9.63
N VAL A 68 -2.03 3.24 -9.43
CA VAL A 68 -2.88 3.87 -8.41
C VAL A 68 -4.33 3.42 -8.59
N GLY A 69 -5.01 3.06 -7.48
CA GLY A 69 -6.42 2.67 -7.50
C GLY A 69 -6.69 1.19 -7.78
N LEU A 70 -5.68 0.36 -8.05
CA LEU A 70 -5.83 -1.10 -8.21
C LEU A 70 -5.88 -1.85 -6.87
N GLY A 71 -5.54 -1.20 -5.77
CA GLY A 71 -5.73 -1.74 -4.42
C GLY A 71 -4.49 -2.38 -3.81
N LYS A 72 -3.30 -1.79 -3.97
CA LYS A 72 -2.05 -2.26 -3.36
C LYS A 72 -2.15 -2.58 -1.86
N THR A 73 -2.93 -1.80 -1.11
CA THR A 73 -3.19 -2.08 0.32
C THR A 73 -3.91 -3.42 0.52
N ILE A 74 -4.81 -3.79 -0.40
CA ILE A 74 -5.50 -5.10 -0.38
C ILE A 74 -4.51 -6.22 -0.70
N GLU A 75 -3.68 -6.04 -1.73
CA GLU A 75 -2.63 -6.99 -2.11
C GLU A 75 -1.70 -7.28 -0.92
N ALA A 76 -1.20 -6.22 -0.29
CA ALA A 76 -0.35 -6.34 0.89
C ALA A 76 -1.11 -6.91 2.09
N GLY A 77 -2.38 -6.56 2.29
CA GLY A 77 -3.23 -7.13 3.33
C GLY A 77 -3.39 -8.66 3.19
N ILE A 78 -3.55 -9.17 1.96
CA ILE A 78 -3.57 -10.61 1.68
C ILE A 78 -2.23 -11.26 2.04
N VAL A 79 -1.10 -10.65 1.64
CA VAL A 79 0.25 -11.14 1.98
C VAL A 79 0.45 -11.16 3.50
N ILE A 80 0.13 -10.07 4.20
CA ILE A 80 0.23 -9.96 5.66
C ILE A 80 -0.61 -11.04 6.34
N SER A 81 -1.85 -11.24 5.87
CA SER A 81 -2.75 -12.26 6.42
C SER A 81 -2.20 -13.68 6.24
N GLN A 82 -1.53 -13.96 5.12
CA GLN A 82 -0.90 -15.25 4.88
C GLN A 82 0.32 -15.48 5.79
N PHE A 83 1.19 -14.46 5.96
CA PHE A 83 2.28 -14.52 6.95
C PHE A 83 1.74 -14.78 8.37
N TRP A 84 0.65 -14.07 8.73
CA TRP A 84 -0.01 -14.24 10.02
C TRP A 84 -0.58 -15.65 10.21
N ALA A 85 -1.21 -16.22 9.18
CA ALA A 85 -1.74 -17.59 9.17
C ALA A 85 -0.62 -18.63 9.30
N GLU A 86 0.55 -18.38 8.70
CA GLU A 86 1.76 -19.20 8.82
C GLU A 86 2.50 -19.03 10.16
N ARG A 87 1.92 -18.27 11.12
CA ARG A 87 2.50 -17.96 12.44
C ARG A 87 3.77 -17.10 12.40
N LYS A 88 4.07 -16.49 11.30
CA LYS A 88 5.08 -15.44 11.12
C LYS A 88 4.44 -14.09 11.51
N ARG A 89 4.51 -13.73 12.80
CA ARG A 89 3.67 -12.66 13.38
C ARG A 89 4.43 -11.39 13.74
N ARG A 90 5.74 -11.36 13.54
CA ARG A 90 6.55 -10.15 13.73
C ARG A 90 6.54 -9.31 12.46
N ILE A 91 5.48 -8.52 12.30
CA ILE A 91 5.22 -7.75 11.09
C ILE A 91 5.30 -6.26 11.42
N LEU A 92 6.10 -5.52 10.64
CA LEU A 92 6.23 -4.07 10.73
C LEU A 92 5.75 -3.42 9.43
N ILE A 93 4.87 -2.42 9.53
CA ILE A 93 4.43 -1.61 8.41
C ILE A 93 5.01 -0.21 8.58
N VAL A 94 5.81 0.22 7.62
CA VAL A 94 6.37 1.56 7.53
C VAL A 94 5.62 2.30 6.43
N ALA A 95 4.82 3.28 6.82
CA ALA A 95 3.93 4.02 5.92
C ALA A 95 4.05 5.53 6.14
N PRO A 96 3.59 6.38 5.21
CA PRO A 96 3.39 7.79 5.46
C PRO A 96 2.60 8.05 6.75
N ALA A 97 2.90 9.16 7.44
CA ALA A 97 2.34 9.43 8.78
C ALA A 97 0.81 9.45 8.78
N THR A 98 0.18 9.96 7.73
CA THR A 98 -1.28 10.05 7.55
C THR A 98 -1.92 8.70 7.26
N LEU A 99 -1.21 7.79 6.59
CA LEU A 99 -1.75 6.48 6.20
C LEU A 99 -1.73 5.44 7.34
N ARG A 100 -1.00 5.70 8.45
CA ARG A 100 -0.89 4.74 9.57
C ARG A 100 -2.23 4.31 10.13
N ARG A 101 -3.15 5.27 10.33
CA ARG A 101 -4.50 4.98 10.84
C ARG A 101 -5.35 4.23 9.82
N GLN A 102 -5.22 4.59 8.55
CA GLN A 102 -5.89 3.88 7.45
C GLN A 102 -5.44 2.42 7.40
N TRP A 103 -4.13 2.15 7.48
CA TRP A 103 -3.59 0.79 7.54
C TRP A 103 -4.18 -0.01 8.70
N SER A 104 -4.21 0.60 9.90
CA SER A 104 -4.81 -0.05 11.08
C SER A 104 -6.27 -0.40 10.86
N MET A 105 -7.06 0.53 10.30
CA MET A 105 -8.48 0.32 10.02
C MET A 105 -8.69 -0.74 8.92
N GLU A 106 -7.95 -0.68 7.82
CA GLU A 106 -8.09 -1.64 6.72
C GLU A 106 -7.70 -3.06 7.15
N LEU A 107 -6.67 -3.22 7.96
CA LEU A 107 -6.29 -4.51 8.53
C LEU A 107 -7.40 -5.07 9.43
N GLU A 108 -7.97 -4.24 10.31
CA GLU A 108 -9.02 -4.65 11.22
C GLU A 108 -10.35 -4.95 10.49
N GLU A 109 -10.81 -4.03 9.64
CA GLU A 109 -12.12 -4.15 8.98
C GLU A 109 -12.16 -5.21 7.88
N LYS A 110 -11.06 -5.31 7.10
CA LYS A 110 -11.02 -6.17 5.91
C LYS A 110 -10.38 -7.53 6.17
N PHE A 111 -9.39 -7.58 7.06
CA PHE A 111 -8.59 -8.79 7.31
C PHE A 111 -8.68 -9.29 8.76
N PHE A 112 -9.32 -8.54 9.68
CA PHE A 112 -9.49 -8.88 11.11
C PHE A 112 -8.16 -9.10 11.82
N LEU A 113 -7.19 -8.30 11.47
CA LEU A 113 -5.86 -8.29 12.05
C LEU A 113 -5.70 -7.06 12.94
N ASP A 114 -5.46 -7.30 14.23
CA ASP A 114 -5.17 -6.24 15.18
C ASP A 114 -3.80 -5.64 14.92
N SER A 115 -3.70 -4.33 14.99
CA SER A 115 -2.47 -3.60 14.79
C SER A 115 -2.23 -2.53 15.86
N PHE A 116 -0.96 -2.18 16.07
CA PHE A 116 -0.54 -1.18 17.04
C PHE A 116 0.29 -0.08 16.36
N ILE A 117 -0.15 1.18 16.49
CA ILE A 117 0.55 2.33 15.93
C ILE A 117 1.62 2.81 16.92
N LEU A 118 2.89 2.80 16.48
CA LEU A 118 4.01 3.27 17.26
C LEU A 118 4.11 4.80 17.18
N GLU A 119 3.95 5.50 18.31
CA GLU A 119 4.00 6.96 18.43
C GLU A 119 4.88 7.41 19.60
N LYS A 120 5.40 8.66 19.51
CA LYS A 120 6.38 9.23 20.47
C LYS A 120 5.84 9.49 21.90
N LYS A 121 4.54 9.33 22.17
CA LYS A 121 3.87 9.85 23.37
C LYS A 121 4.16 9.15 24.71
N LYS A 122 4.80 7.98 24.72
CA LYS A 122 5.33 7.34 25.96
C LYS A 122 6.47 6.45 25.55
N GLY A 123 7.61 6.54 26.27
CA GLY A 123 8.80 5.74 26.01
C GLY A 123 8.44 4.29 25.70
N ILE A 124 8.73 3.87 24.46
CA ILE A 124 8.46 2.49 24.03
C ILE A 124 9.48 1.63 24.75
N SER A 125 9.03 0.87 25.72
CA SER A 125 9.84 -0.22 26.27
C SER A 125 9.92 -1.31 25.21
N LEU A 126 11.12 -1.81 24.93
CA LEU A 126 11.36 -2.98 24.07
C LEU A 126 10.52 -4.20 24.45
N ASP A 127 10.09 -4.25 25.72
CA ASP A 127 9.27 -5.33 26.27
C ASP A 127 7.93 -5.48 25.53
N HIS A 128 7.37 -4.37 24.99
CA HIS A 128 6.14 -4.42 24.19
C HIS A 128 6.33 -4.97 22.78
N LEU A 129 7.55 -4.88 22.21
CA LEU A 129 7.88 -5.42 20.89
C LEU A 129 8.17 -6.93 20.95
N SER A 130 8.50 -7.46 22.13
CA SER A 130 8.91 -8.85 22.31
C SER A 130 7.77 -9.87 22.24
N ASP A 131 6.54 -9.46 22.50
CA ASP A 131 5.39 -10.39 22.61
C ASP A 131 4.91 -10.98 21.27
N GLY A 132 5.28 -10.37 20.12
CA GLY A 132 5.01 -10.90 18.78
C GLY A 132 3.53 -11.19 18.46
N LYS A 133 2.60 -10.54 19.18
CA LYS A 133 1.16 -10.82 19.10
C LYS A 133 0.38 -9.80 18.25
N GLN A 134 1.03 -8.74 17.78
CA GLN A 134 0.39 -7.64 17.07
C GLN A 134 1.22 -7.21 15.87
N ILE A 135 0.55 -6.65 14.86
CA ILE A 135 1.19 -5.99 13.73
C ILE A 135 1.52 -4.55 14.16
N TYR A 136 2.74 -4.12 13.92
CA TYR A 136 3.19 -2.77 14.27
C TYR A 136 3.19 -1.86 13.06
N ILE A 137 2.71 -0.62 13.24
CA ILE A 137 2.65 0.40 12.18
C ILE A 137 3.39 1.65 12.66
N CYS A 138 4.31 2.17 11.84
CA CYS A 138 5.02 3.41 12.16
C CYS A 138 5.22 4.29 10.93
N SER A 139 5.64 5.55 11.15
CA SER A 139 6.03 6.43 10.05
C SER A 139 7.50 6.20 9.67
N TYR A 140 7.86 6.63 8.46
CA TYR A 140 9.24 6.60 7.98
C TYR A 140 10.21 7.32 8.92
N GLN A 141 9.83 8.52 9.39
CA GLN A 141 10.62 9.33 10.32
C GLN A 141 10.79 8.64 11.66
N PHE A 142 9.70 8.06 12.20
CA PHE A 142 9.77 7.28 13.43
C PHE A 142 10.70 6.07 13.27
N ALA A 143 10.52 5.29 12.20
CA ALA A 143 11.35 4.12 11.92
C ALA A 143 12.84 4.49 11.78
N SER A 144 13.15 5.59 11.08
CA SER A 144 14.52 6.09 10.91
C SER A 144 15.14 6.55 12.22
N ARG A 145 14.39 7.27 13.08
CA ARG A 145 14.88 7.73 14.39
C ARG A 145 15.07 6.59 15.38
N GLN A 146 14.27 5.56 15.28
CA GLN A 146 14.30 4.38 16.17
C GLN A 146 14.93 3.14 15.50
N ALA A 147 15.66 3.34 14.41
CA ALA A 147 16.23 2.26 13.60
C ALA A 147 17.09 1.28 14.42
N GLU A 148 17.90 1.79 15.37
CA GLU A 148 18.73 0.97 16.24
C GLU A 148 17.90 0.07 17.16
N ILE A 149 16.78 0.56 17.70
CA ILE A 149 15.89 -0.23 18.57
C ILE A 149 15.16 -1.27 17.75
N LEU A 150 14.61 -0.88 16.58
CA LEU A 150 13.86 -1.76 15.69
C LEU A 150 14.73 -2.86 15.09
N SER A 151 16.02 -2.61 14.83
CA SER A 151 16.97 -3.60 14.29
C SER A 151 17.31 -4.73 15.28
N ARG A 152 17.10 -4.52 16.58
CA ARG A 152 17.30 -5.56 17.61
C ARG A 152 16.22 -6.63 17.60
N THR A 153 15.10 -6.37 16.94
CA THR A 153 13.98 -7.30 16.79
C THR A 153 14.08 -7.98 15.43
N HIS A 154 14.00 -9.31 15.40
CA HIS A 154 13.86 -10.02 14.13
C HIS A 154 12.43 -9.84 13.61
N TRP A 155 12.28 -9.28 12.41
CA TRP A 155 10.99 -9.09 11.74
C TRP A 155 10.79 -10.15 10.66
N ASP A 156 9.66 -10.85 10.71
CA ASP A 156 9.27 -11.83 9.68
C ASP A 156 8.91 -11.14 8.36
N LEU A 157 8.33 -9.93 8.44
CA LEU A 157 7.95 -9.11 7.29
C LEU A 157 8.04 -7.63 7.63
N VAL A 158 8.67 -6.85 6.75
CA VAL A 158 8.65 -5.38 6.77
C VAL A 158 7.98 -4.88 5.50
N VAL A 159 6.85 -4.19 5.65
CA VAL A 159 6.10 -3.59 4.54
C VAL A 159 6.43 -2.11 4.44
N TYR A 160 6.83 -1.65 3.27
CA TYR A 160 7.06 -0.25 2.97
C TYR A 160 5.96 0.26 2.04
N ASP A 161 5.08 1.11 2.54
CA ASP A 161 4.06 1.76 1.71
C ASP A 161 4.60 3.08 1.16
N GLU A 162 4.27 3.40 -0.08
CA GLU A 162 4.87 4.49 -0.86
C GLU A 162 6.41 4.42 -0.87
N ALA A 163 6.92 3.22 -1.19
CA ALA A 163 8.35 2.89 -1.13
C ALA A 163 9.23 3.76 -2.05
N HIS A 164 8.65 4.53 -2.97
CA HIS A 164 9.38 5.52 -3.77
C HIS A 164 10.13 6.55 -2.91
N LYS A 165 9.72 6.79 -1.66
CA LYS A 165 10.45 7.63 -0.69
C LYS A 165 11.86 7.10 -0.37
N LEU A 166 12.14 5.82 -0.62
CA LEU A 166 13.43 5.18 -0.36
C LEU A 166 14.33 5.06 -1.61
N ARG A 167 13.87 5.47 -2.79
CA ARG A 167 14.56 5.29 -4.08
C ARG A 167 15.99 5.86 -4.13
N ASN A 168 16.25 6.93 -3.40
CA ASN A 168 17.55 7.63 -3.39
C ASN A 168 18.57 7.04 -2.41
N VAL A 169 18.38 5.81 -1.92
CA VAL A 169 19.26 5.14 -0.95
C VAL A 169 20.71 5.00 -1.42
N TYR A 170 20.96 5.05 -2.71
CA TYR A 170 22.27 4.96 -3.34
C TYR A 170 23.11 6.26 -3.23
N LYS A 171 22.53 7.39 -2.83
CA LYS A 171 23.26 8.64 -2.63
C LYS A 171 24.18 8.52 -1.39
N SER A 172 25.37 9.09 -1.48
CA SER A 172 26.44 8.97 -0.46
C SER A 172 26.16 9.71 0.85
N THR A 173 25.14 10.57 0.89
CA THR A 173 24.75 11.30 2.12
C THR A 173 23.96 10.38 3.04
N PRO A 174 24.24 10.39 4.37
CA PRO A 174 23.42 9.65 5.34
C PRO A 174 21.95 10.06 5.21
N SER A 175 21.12 9.13 4.80
CA SER A 175 19.71 9.39 4.55
C SER A 175 18.81 8.48 5.40
N MET A 176 17.56 8.86 5.53
CA MET A 176 16.51 8.00 6.12
C MET A 176 16.53 6.61 5.47
N ALA A 177 16.61 6.56 4.15
CA ALA A 177 16.62 5.32 3.39
C ALA A 177 17.80 4.40 3.73
N SER A 178 19.03 4.96 3.89
CA SER A 178 20.21 4.16 4.24
C SER A 178 20.12 3.57 5.66
N ARG A 179 19.54 4.30 6.63
CA ARG A 179 19.32 3.80 8.00
C ARG A 179 18.32 2.65 8.00
N LEU A 180 17.19 2.79 7.27
CA LEU A 180 16.16 1.76 7.19
C LEU A 180 16.64 0.50 6.46
N LYS A 181 17.43 0.69 5.38
CA LYS A 181 18.06 -0.42 4.66
C LYS A 181 18.95 -1.25 5.59
N SER A 182 19.80 -0.60 6.37
CA SER A 182 20.70 -1.28 7.32
C SER A 182 19.94 -1.92 8.48
N ALA A 183 18.91 -1.27 9.01
CA ALA A 183 18.16 -1.76 10.16
C ALA A 183 17.37 -3.05 9.87
N PHE A 184 16.96 -3.26 8.62
CA PHE A 184 16.10 -4.38 8.23
C PHE A 184 16.75 -5.29 7.16
N SER A 185 18.08 -5.39 7.12
CA SER A 185 18.82 -6.19 6.12
C SER A 185 18.37 -7.64 6.04
N ASP A 186 18.07 -8.25 7.18
CA ASP A 186 17.76 -9.69 7.31
C ASP A 186 16.26 -10.00 7.28
N SER A 187 15.41 -8.98 7.17
CA SER A 187 13.95 -9.15 7.14
C SER A 187 13.45 -9.37 5.72
N HIS A 188 12.35 -10.14 5.58
CA HIS A 188 11.62 -10.18 4.32
C HIS A 188 10.89 -8.87 4.08
N LYS A 189 10.93 -8.32 2.86
CA LYS A 189 10.44 -6.98 2.56
C LYS A 189 9.36 -6.99 1.49
N LEU A 190 8.31 -6.19 1.70
CA LEU A 190 7.26 -5.95 0.72
C LEU A 190 7.21 -4.45 0.43
N LEU A 191 7.63 -4.05 -0.77
CA LEU A 191 7.64 -2.66 -1.20
C LEU A 191 6.40 -2.37 -2.04
N LEU A 192 5.61 -1.39 -1.64
CA LEU A 192 4.41 -0.94 -2.35
C LEU A 192 4.68 0.42 -2.99
N THR A 193 4.56 0.54 -4.28
CA THR A 193 4.70 1.83 -4.98
C THR A 193 3.98 1.79 -6.33
N ALA A 194 3.30 2.86 -6.69
CA ALA A 194 2.76 3.00 -8.05
C ALA A 194 3.85 3.44 -9.06
N THR A 195 4.93 4.04 -8.56
CA THR A 195 5.98 4.66 -9.38
C THR A 195 7.35 4.11 -9.03
N PRO A 196 7.67 2.86 -9.43
CA PRO A 196 8.97 2.24 -9.13
C PRO A 196 10.14 2.92 -9.86
N LEU A 197 9.86 3.63 -10.93
CA LEU A 197 10.81 4.36 -11.75
C LEU A 197 10.21 5.73 -12.12
N GLN A 198 10.86 6.82 -11.75
CA GLN A 198 10.41 8.19 -12.08
C GLN A 198 11.37 8.90 -13.04
N ASN A 199 12.55 9.25 -12.56
CA ASN A 199 13.47 10.15 -13.24
C ASN A 199 14.72 9.45 -13.79
N ASN A 200 15.18 8.40 -13.13
CA ASN A 200 16.43 7.75 -13.45
C ASN A 200 16.39 6.25 -13.14
N ILE A 201 16.99 5.43 -14.01
CA ILE A 201 17.12 3.97 -13.80
C ILE A 201 17.82 3.64 -12.47
N GLU A 202 18.67 4.54 -11.98
CA GLU A 202 19.33 4.42 -10.68
C GLU A 202 18.33 4.32 -9.49
N GLU A 203 17.15 4.90 -9.61
CA GLU A 203 16.09 4.81 -8.60
C GLU A 203 15.63 3.37 -8.42
N LEU A 204 15.53 2.63 -9.53
CA LEU A 204 15.19 1.22 -9.53
C LEU A 204 16.29 0.37 -8.85
N TYR A 205 17.58 0.68 -9.14
CA TYR A 205 18.70 0.12 -8.38
C TYR A 205 18.55 0.37 -6.88
N GLY A 206 18.19 1.61 -6.50
CA GLY A 206 17.97 1.99 -5.12
C GLY A 206 16.90 1.12 -4.43
N LEU A 207 15.71 1.00 -5.05
CA LEU A 207 14.62 0.20 -4.49
C LEU A 207 14.96 -1.30 -4.39
N VAL A 208 15.59 -1.86 -5.43
CA VAL A 208 16.01 -3.26 -5.43
C VAL A 208 17.07 -3.51 -4.35
N SER A 209 18.00 -2.58 -4.14
CA SER A 209 19.03 -2.70 -3.11
C SER A 209 18.50 -2.64 -1.68
N ILE A 210 17.26 -2.15 -1.46
CA ILE A 210 16.58 -2.25 -0.16
C ILE A 210 16.15 -3.69 0.10
N ILE A 211 15.69 -4.38 -0.95
CA ILE A 211 15.29 -5.79 -0.84
C ILE A 211 16.52 -6.65 -0.60
N ASP A 212 17.49 -6.58 -1.51
CA ASP A 212 18.74 -7.33 -1.43
C ASP A 212 19.91 -6.56 -2.02
N ASP A 213 20.94 -6.31 -1.20
CA ASP A 213 22.19 -5.68 -1.63
C ASP A 213 22.99 -6.50 -2.65
N HIS A 214 22.73 -7.81 -2.69
CA HIS A 214 23.39 -8.74 -3.62
C HIS A 214 22.57 -9.00 -4.89
N TYR A 215 21.52 -8.21 -5.16
CA TYR A 215 20.70 -8.40 -6.36
C TYR A 215 21.39 -7.90 -7.63
N PHE A 216 21.94 -6.70 -7.59
CA PHE A 216 22.81 -6.14 -8.62
C PHE A 216 24.22 -6.01 -8.06
N GLY A 217 25.18 -5.77 -8.93
CA GLY A 217 26.50 -5.36 -8.51
C GLY A 217 26.49 -3.99 -7.80
N ASP A 218 27.63 -3.34 -7.73
CA ASP A 218 27.65 -1.97 -7.21
C ASP A 218 27.03 -0.96 -8.18
N LEU A 219 26.73 0.24 -7.68
CA LEU A 219 26.10 1.30 -8.49
C LEU A 219 26.89 1.66 -9.75
N LYS A 220 28.23 1.51 -9.71
CA LYS A 220 29.10 1.86 -10.85
C LYS A 220 28.94 0.84 -11.98
N SER A 221 28.92 -0.46 -11.67
CA SER A 221 28.68 -1.51 -12.64
C SER A 221 27.28 -1.41 -13.22
N PHE A 222 26.27 -1.14 -12.38
CA PHE A 222 24.89 -0.92 -12.82
C PHE A 222 24.79 0.24 -13.81
N LYS A 223 25.43 1.38 -13.50
CA LYS A 223 25.50 2.53 -14.41
C LYS A 223 26.19 2.20 -15.74
N ALA A 224 27.30 1.49 -15.66
CA ALA A 224 28.07 1.10 -16.86
C ALA A 224 27.28 0.17 -17.79
N GLN A 225 26.47 -0.72 -17.22
CA GLN A 225 25.67 -1.67 -17.97
C GLN A 225 24.38 -1.05 -18.54
N TYR A 226 23.67 -0.24 -17.75
CA TYR A 226 22.31 0.18 -18.05
C TYR A 226 22.11 1.69 -18.29
N CYS A 227 23.07 2.57 -17.84
CA CYS A 227 22.92 4.02 -17.99
C CYS A 227 23.78 4.62 -19.11
N TYR A 228 24.90 4.01 -19.51
CA TYR A 228 25.86 4.57 -20.48
C TYR A 228 25.92 3.82 -21.82
N SER A 229 25.02 2.91 -22.08
CA SER A 229 25.00 2.05 -23.28
C SER A 229 24.42 2.80 -24.48
N ASN A 230 25.29 3.29 -25.38
CA ASN A 230 24.92 4.12 -26.55
C ASN A 230 24.59 3.33 -27.83
N LYS A 231 24.62 2.00 -27.88
CA LYS A 231 24.46 1.24 -29.13
C LYS A 231 23.63 -0.05 -29.09
N ASN A 232 23.23 -0.55 -27.90
CA ASN A 232 22.44 -1.77 -27.78
C ASN A 232 21.41 -1.64 -26.66
N ASP A 233 20.65 -0.54 -26.62
CA ASP A 233 19.69 -0.26 -25.53
C ASP A 233 18.66 -1.38 -25.36
N ASP A 234 18.16 -1.97 -26.45
CA ASP A 234 17.16 -3.05 -26.41
C ASP A 234 17.69 -4.34 -25.73
N ILE A 235 18.98 -4.66 -25.90
CA ILE A 235 19.58 -5.87 -25.28
C ILE A 235 19.80 -5.63 -23.79
N ALA A 236 20.34 -4.47 -23.41
CA ALA A 236 20.59 -4.11 -22.01
C ALA A 236 19.27 -4.00 -21.22
N PHE A 237 18.26 -3.37 -21.79
CA PHE A 237 16.93 -3.29 -21.18
C PHE A 237 16.22 -4.63 -21.15
N GLY A 238 16.40 -5.48 -22.16
CA GLY A 238 15.91 -6.85 -22.16
C GLY A 238 16.52 -7.69 -21.04
N ASP A 239 17.81 -7.53 -20.76
CA ASP A 239 18.48 -8.20 -19.64
C ASP A 239 17.99 -7.65 -18.29
N LEU A 240 17.94 -6.34 -18.10
CA LEU A 240 17.42 -5.72 -16.90
C LEU A 240 15.98 -6.16 -16.59
N ARG A 241 15.12 -6.22 -17.61
CA ARG A 241 13.74 -6.69 -17.50
C ARG A 241 13.67 -8.14 -17.03
N LYS A 242 14.51 -9.02 -17.60
CA LYS A 242 14.59 -10.43 -17.17
C LYS A 242 15.01 -10.54 -15.69
N ARG A 243 15.95 -9.73 -15.27
CA ARG A 243 16.43 -9.69 -13.89
C ARG A 243 15.38 -9.14 -12.92
N LEU A 244 14.56 -8.18 -13.34
CA LEU A 244 13.51 -7.58 -12.51
C LEU A 244 12.25 -8.45 -12.39
N ARG A 245 11.96 -9.27 -13.40
CA ARG A 245 10.76 -10.11 -13.46
C ARG A 245 10.50 -10.97 -12.22
N PRO A 246 11.50 -11.53 -11.52
CA PRO A 246 11.28 -12.30 -10.29
C PRO A 246 10.93 -11.48 -9.06
N ILE A 247 11.18 -10.16 -9.03
CA ILE A 247 11.01 -9.32 -7.84
C ILE A 247 10.07 -8.13 -8.01
N VAL A 248 9.63 -7.81 -9.24
CA VAL A 248 8.71 -6.71 -9.52
C VAL A 248 7.45 -7.28 -10.14
N HIS A 249 6.30 -7.02 -9.53
CA HIS A 249 4.98 -7.26 -10.11
C HIS A 249 4.31 -5.93 -10.46
N ARG A 250 3.74 -5.83 -11.66
CA ARG A 250 3.04 -4.62 -12.09
C ARG A 250 1.84 -4.95 -12.97
N THR A 251 0.68 -4.44 -12.56
CA THR A 251 -0.56 -4.47 -13.34
C THR A 251 -0.94 -3.05 -13.74
N LEU A 252 -1.38 -2.87 -14.98
CA LEU A 252 -1.87 -1.60 -15.50
C LEU A 252 -3.41 -1.58 -15.47
N ARG A 253 -4.00 -0.42 -15.23
CA ARG A 253 -5.47 -0.24 -15.25
C ARG A 253 -6.07 -0.72 -16.57
N LYS A 254 -5.41 -0.46 -17.71
CA LYS A 254 -5.85 -0.94 -19.04
C LYS A 254 -5.98 -2.46 -19.16
N GLN A 255 -5.21 -3.22 -18.38
CA GLN A 255 -5.24 -4.69 -18.40
C GLN A 255 -6.40 -5.29 -17.58
N VAL A 256 -7.00 -4.50 -16.70
CA VAL A 256 -8.08 -4.94 -15.81
C VAL A 256 -9.46 -4.42 -16.22
N THR A 257 -9.57 -3.64 -17.28
CA THR A 257 -10.83 -3.01 -17.75
C THR A 257 -11.94 -4.00 -18.11
N GLU A 258 -11.61 -5.23 -18.44
CA GLU A 258 -12.60 -6.25 -18.80
C GLU A 258 -13.44 -6.72 -17.61
N TYR A 259 -12.90 -6.70 -16.40
CA TYR A 259 -13.60 -7.13 -15.17
C TYR A 259 -13.71 -6.01 -14.13
N VAL A 260 -12.95 -4.93 -14.26
CA VAL A 260 -13.06 -3.71 -13.47
C VAL A 260 -13.63 -2.61 -14.35
N LYS A 261 -14.90 -2.28 -14.14
CA LYS A 261 -15.53 -1.16 -14.85
C LYS A 261 -15.18 0.14 -14.15
N TYR A 262 -14.55 1.05 -14.88
CA TYR A 262 -14.31 2.43 -14.45
C TYR A 262 -15.28 3.36 -15.17
N THR A 263 -15.75 4.37 -14.44
CA THR A 263 -16.55 5.48 -14.98
C THR A 263 -15.63 6.59 -15.50
N SER A 264 -16.19 7.55 -16.23
CA SER A 264 -15.42 8.69 -16.75
C SER A 264 -15.39 9.84 -15.74
N ARG A 265 -14.39 10.73 -15.91
CA ARG A 265 -14.33 12.03 -15.23
C ARG A 265 -14.87 13.10 -16.17
N ILE A 266 -15.72 13.97 -15.66
CA ILE A 266 -16.31 15.10 -16.40
C ILE A 266 -15.80 16.37 -15.73
N PRO A 267 -14.79 17.05 -16.33
CA PRO A 267 -14.25 18.28 -15.77
C PRO A 267 -15.20 19.47 -15.98
N MET A 268 -15.33 20.30 -14.98
CA MET A 268 -16.04 21.56 -15.05
C MET A 268 -15.20 22.68 -14.40
N ALA A 269 -14.97 23.77 -15.11
CA ALA A 269 -14.23 24.91 -14.61
C ALA A 269 -15.22 25.99 -14.15
N GLN A 270 -15.11 26.43 -12.88
CA GLN A 270 -15.87 27.56 -12.35
C GLN A 270 -14.94 28.78 -12.26
N GLU A 271 -15.02 29.62 -13.25
CA GLU A 271 -14.24 30.87 -13.29
C GLU A 271 -14.90 31.96 -12.45
N TYR A 272 -14.08 32.75 -11.74
CA TYR A 272 -14.54 33.88 -10.97
C TYR A 272 -13.54 35.06 -10.98
N TYR A 273 -14.04 36.25 -10.71
CA TYR A 273 -13.26 37.47 -10.51
C TYR A 273 -13.51 37.95 -9.07
N PRO A 274 -12.46 38.17 -8.25
CA PRO A 274 -12.59 38.70 -6.90
C PRO A 274 -13.24 40.08 -6.90
N ALA A 275 -13.87 40.45 -5.81
CA ALA A 275 -14.32 41.84 -5.62
C ALA A 275 -13.12 42.80 -5.51
N VAL A 276 -13.37 44.09 -5.70
CA VAL A 276 -12.30 45.14 -5.68
C VAL A 276 -11.55 45.11 -4.35
N GLU A 277 -12.28 44.99 -3.26
CA GLU A 277 -11.73 44.94 -1.90
C GLU A 277 -10.93 43.67 -1.66
N GLU A 278 -11.41 42.53 -2.14
CA GLU A 278 -10.67 41.24 -2.08
C GLU A 278 -9.35 41.33 -2.86
N GLN A 279 -9.39 41.92 -4.06
CA GLN A 279 -8.18 42.08 -4.88
C GLN A 279 -7.19 43.08 -4.23
N LYS A 280 -7.68 44.14 -3.58
CA LYS A 280 -6.85 45.08 -2.84
C LYS A 280 -6.15 44.42 -1.68
N LEU A 281 -6.88 43.62 -0.87
CA LEU A 281 -6.31 42.85 0.23
C LEU A 281 -5.23 41.88 -0.28
N TYR A 282 -5.51 41.11 -1.36
CA TYR A 282 -4.58 40.20 -1.99
C TYR A 282 -3.26 40.90 -2.39
N ASN A 283 -3.35 42.05 -3.02
CA ASN A 283 -2.18 42.78 -3.49
C ASN A 283 -1.34 43.27 -2.29
N GLN A 284 -1.97 43.86 -1.27
CA GLN A 284 -1.27 44.37 -0.10
C GLN A 284 -0.57 43.30 0.72
N ILE A 285 -1.22 42.13 0.93
CA ILE A 285 -0.60 41.01 1.60
C ILE A 285 0.56 40.46 0.73
N SER A 286 0.39 40.43 -0.60
CA SER A 286 1.44 40.01 -1.50
C SER A 286 2.68 40.91 -1.46
N GLU A 287 2.52 42.20 -1.26
CA GLU A 287 3.61 43.15 -1.03
C GLU A 287 4.30 42.92 0.31
N TYR A 288 3.52 42.68 1.38
CA TYR A 288 4.09 42.33 2.69
C TYR A 288 4.93 41.07 2.65
N LEU A 289 4.45 39.98 2.04
CA LEU A 289 5.14 38.69 1.94
C LEU A 289 6.45 38.75 1.12
N ARG A 290 6.61 39.74 0.25
CA ARG A 290 7.83 39.93 -0.58
C ARG A 290 8.94 40.72 0.13
N ARG A 291 8.70 41.31 1.28
CA ARG A 291 9.70 42.07 2.02
C ARG A 291 10.72 41.13 2.64
N ASP A 292 11.99 41.54 2.53
CA ASP A 292 13.11 40.75 3.12
C ASP A 292 13.33 41.11 4.60
N ASP A 293 12.80 42.24 5.07
CA ASP A 293 13.02 42.83 6.40
C ASP A 293 11.85 42.63 7.38
N SER A 294 10.95 41.62 7.14
CA SER A 294 9.82 41.39 8.04
C SER A 294 10.20 40.61 9.29
N TYR A 295 9.79 41.08 10.46
CA TYR A 295 10.01 40.46 11.77
C TYR A 295 8.99 39.35 12.08
N GLY A 296 7.84 39.35 11.42
CA GLY A 296 6.79 38.36 11.58
C GLY A 296 7.06 37.04 10.79
N LEU A 297 7.97 37.09 9.81
CA LEU A 297 8.33 35.98 8.96
C LEU A 297 9.79 35.52 9.24
N PRO A 298 10.03 34.58 10.16
CA PRO A 298 11.37 34.09 10.46
C PRO A 298 12.08 33.55 9.22
N THR A 299 13.39 33.79 9.08
CA THR A 299 14.15 33.41 7.89
C THR A 299 14.12 31.91 7.65
N SER A 300 14.14 31.10 8.70
CA SER A 300 14.09 29.65 8.67
C SER A 300 12.75 29.07 8.16
N GLN A 301 11.62 29.71 8.47
CA GLN A 301 10.26 29.23 8.11
C GLN A 301 9.57 30.11 7.06
N ARG A 302 10.28 31.09 6.51
CA ARG A 302 9.72 32.11 5.63
C ARG A 302 9.01 31.53 4.39
N GLN A 303 9.63 30.58 3.73
CA GLN A 303 9.06 29.94 2.54
C GLN A 303 7.77 29.21 2.87
N LEU A 304 7.73 28.48 3.97
CA LEU A 304 6.58 27.74 4.44
C LEU A 304 5.42 28.69 4.82
N ILE A 305 5.69 29.69 5.63
CA ILE A 305 4.68 30.69 6.03
C ILE A 305 4.14 31.43 4.80
N THR A 306 4.99 31.81 3.87
CA THR A 306 4.56 32.46 2.62
C THR A 306 3.66 31.55 1.80
N LEU A 307 3.96 30.25 1.69
CA LEU A 307 3.10 29.28 1.02
C LEU A 307 1.71 29.21 1.67
N ILE A 308 1.67 29.11 3.00
CA ILE A 308 0.41 29.06 3.77
C ILE A 308 -0.42 30.31 3.51
N PHE A 309 0.19 31.48 3.59
CA PHE A 309 -0.52 32.75 3.29
C PHE A 309 -1.07 32.79 1.87
N ARG A 310 -0.29 32.37 0.88
CA ARG A 310 -0.74 32.29 -0.53
C ARG A 310 -1.95 31.39 -0.70
N LYS A 311 -1.90 30.21 -0.10
CA LYS A 311 -3.00 29.25 -0.13
C LYS A 311 -4.25 29.80 0.58
N LEU A 312 -4.11 30.39 1.76
CA LEU A 312 -5.22 30.99 2.49
C LEU A 312 -5.84 32.17 1.75
N MET A 313 -5.04 33.04 1.10
CA MET A 313 -5.54 34.13 0.28
C MET A 313 -6.37 33.64 -0.92
N SER A 314 -6.01 32.49 -1.50
CA SER A 314 -6.78 31.91 -2.59
C SER A 314 -8.05 31.20 -2.09
N SER A 315 -8.12 30.87 -0.81
CA SER A 315 -9.23 30.15 -0.17
C SER A 315 -10.36 31.10 0.27
N SER A 316 -10.12 31.91 1.31
CA SER A 316 -11.11 32.90 1.77
C SER A 316 -10.48 34.06 2.57
N THR A 317 -11.12 35.25 2.58
CA THR A 317 -10.69 36.38 3.39
C THR A 317 -10.82 36.11 4.89
N PHE A 318 -11.75 35.25 5.29
CA PHE A 318 -11.95 34.85 6.70
C PHE A 318 -10.76 34.02 7.22
N ALA A 319 -10.22 33.12 6.39
CA ALA A 319 -9.05 32.29 6.77
C ALA A 319 -7.79 33.15 6.94
N ILE A 320 -7.58 34.13 6.06
CA ILE A 320 -6.42 35.02 6.12
C ILE A 320 -6.48 35.99 7.30
N GLY A 321 -7.68 36.56 7.63
CA GLY A 321 -7.87 37.42 8.76
C GLY A 321 -7.37 36.80 10.07
N TYR A 322 -7.74 35.56 10.33
CA TYR A 322 -7.25 34.87 11.53
C TYR A 322 -5.72 34.68 11.56
N THR A 323 -5.11 34.35 10.43
CA THR A 323 -3.63 34.17 10.36
C THR A 323 -2.91 35.50 10.59
N LEU A 324 -3.46 36.62 10.10
CA LEU A 324 -2.95 37.94 10.38
C LEU A 324 -3.03 38.26 11.89
N GLN A 325 -4.14 37.91 12.56
CA GLN A 325 -4.27 38.09 14.00
C GLN A 325 -3.22 37.30 14.77
N THR A 326 -3.00 36.01 14.39
CA THR A 326 -1.97 35.16 15.02
C THR A 326 -0.56 35.76 14.88
N LEU A 327 -0.22 36.36 13.71
CA LEU A 327 1.05 37.06 13.54
C LEU A 327 1.14 38.31 14.42
N ILE A 328 0.07 39.08 14.53
CA ILE A 328 0.01 40.27 15.41
C ILE A 328 0.26 39.86 16.85
N ASP A 329 -0.44 38.82 17.33
CA ASP A 329 -0.33 38.34 18.71
C ASP A 329 1.10 37.84 18.98
N ARG A 330 1.72 37.12 18.04
CA ARG A 330 3.11 36.67 18.12
C ARG A 330 4.09 37.84 18.21
N LEU A 331 3.96 38.87 17.36
CA LEU A 331 4.82 40.05 17.39
C LEU A 331 4.63 40.87 18.67
N GLN A 332 3.40 40.99 19.17
CA GLN A 332 3.10 41.63 20.45
C GLN A 332 3.76 40.87 21.60
N THR A 333 3.70 39.56 21.62
CA THR A 333 4.34 38.75 22.64
C THR A 333 5.86 38.91 22.58
N LYS A 334 6.46 38.98 21.38
CA LYS A 334 7.91 39.16 21.18
C LYS A 334 8.42 40.48 21.78
N ILE A 335 7.60 41.52 21.78
CA ILE A 335 7.96 42.82 22.38
C ILE A 335 7.46 43.06 23.84
N ALA A 336 6.58 42.18 24.34
CA ALA A 336 6.01 42.28 25.69
C ALA A 336 7.06 42.31 26.82
N PRO A 337 8.17 41.51 26.79
CA PRO A 337 9.20 41.54 27.82
C PRO A 337 9.96 42.86 27.90
N TYR A 338 10.02 43.60 26.80
CA TYR A 338 10.67 44.93 26.73
C TYR A 338 9.74 46.10 27.18
N SER A 339 8.45 45.82 27.34
CA SER A 339 7.44 46.78 27.77
C SER A 339 7.10 46.67 29.27
N ALA A 340 7.42 45.56 29.93
CA ALA A 340 7.15 45.33 31.34
C ALA A 340 8.23 44.42 31.96
N ASN A 341 8.89 44.88 33.05
CA ASN A 341 9.90 44.14 33.81
C ASN A 341 9.33 42.85 34.45
N LYS A 342 9.05 41.80 33.67
CA LYS A 342 8.71 40.47 34.19
C LYS A 342 9.22 39.39 33.24
N GLN A 343 10.14 38.55 33.73
CA GLN A 343 10.51 37.27 33.15
C GLN A 343 9.36 36.29 33.27
N GLN A 344 8.90 35.71 32.15
CA GLN A 344 7.99 34.59 32.14
C GLN A 344 8.35 33.61 30.99
N ASP A 345 8.19 32.32 31.22
CA ASP A 345 8.67 31.20 30.41
C ASP A 345 8.12 31.13 28.97
N TRP A 346 8.99 30.82 28.01
CA TRP A 346 8.90 31.05 26.56
C TRP A 346 8.51 29.84 25.69
N TYR A 347 7.77 28.86 26.15
CA TYR A 347 7.70 27.56 25.43
C TYR A 347 6.36 27.16 24.80
N GLU A 348 5.29 28.00 24.71
CA GLU A 348 3.99 27.54 24.23
C GLU A 348 3.39 28.18 22.96
N GLU A 349 3.98 29.21 22.34
CA GLU A 349 3.26 30.03 21.31
C GLU A 349 3.59 29.71 19.84
N ASP A 350 4.63 28.96 19.51
CA ASP A 350 4.89 28.50 18.12
C ASP A 350 3.89 27.42 17.66
N GLY A 351 3.06 26.91 18.56
CA GLY A 351 2.13 25.81 18.29
C GLY A 351 0.97 26.14 17.34
N GLU A 352 0.45 27.37 17.28
CA GLU A 352 -0.75 27.66 16.49
C GLU A 352 -0.49 27.78 14.98
N ILE A 353 0.59 28.44 14.55
CA ILE A 353 0.96 28.51 13.12
C ILE A 353 1.42 27.13 12.65
N THR A 354 2.13 26.40 13.48
CA THR A 354 2.53 25.01 13.23
C THR A 354 1.31 24.10 13.09
N MET A 355 0.30 24.23 13.94
CA MET A 355 -0.97 23.48 13.81
C MET A 355 -1.72 23.79 12.52
N VAL A 356 -1.76 25.07 12.10
CA VAL A 356 -2.39 25.48 10.82
C VAL A 356 -1.60 24.88 9.65
N ALA A 357 -0.27 24.90 9.72
CA ALA A 357 0.60 24.35 8.71
C ALA A 357 0.47 22.80 8.63
N GLU A 358 0.45 22.12 9.76
CA GLU A 358 0.22 20.66 9.83
C GLU A 358 -1.16 20.28 9.27
N ASP A 359 -2.22 21.05 9.58
CA ASP A 359 -3.58 20.80 9.07
C ASP A 359 -3.67 21.01 7.54
N MET A 360 -2.91 21.98 7.00
CA MET A 360 -2.91 22.30 5.56
C MET A 360 -1.97 21.44 4.74
N LEU A 361 -0.81 21.08 5.26
CA LEU A 361 0.23 20.37 4.53
C LEU A 361 0.17 18.86 4.75
N GLY A 362 -0.41 18.41 5.86
CA GLY A 362 -0.50 16.98 6.15
C GLY A 362 0.88 16.31 6.10
N ASP A 363 1.04 15.26 5.26
CA ASP A 363 2.31 14.53 5.11
C ASP A 363 3.45 15.36 4.55
N ASP A 364 3.16 16.38 3.76
CA ASP A 364 4.19 17.23 3.16
C ASP A 364 4.86 18.14 4.21
N TRP A 365 4.27 18.30 5.40
CA TRP A 365 4.85 19.06 6.53
C TRP A 365 6.25 18.59 6.89
N ASP A 366 6.44 17.27 6.98
CA ASP A 366 7.74 16.69 7.34
C ASP A 366 8.82 16.96 6.27
N GLU A 367 8.43 16.93 4.97
CA GLU A 367 9.34 17.20 3.84
C GLU A 367 9.70 18.70 3.73
N TRP A 368 8.78 19.60 4.15
CA TRP A 368 9.07 21.02 4.24
C TRP A 368 9.99 21.39 5.41
N ASN A 369 9.93 20.62 6.49
CA ASN A 369 10.64 20.91 7.75
C ASN A 369 12.05 20.24 7.85
N GLU A 370 12.41 19.33 6.94
CA GLU A 370 13.72 18.63 6.97
C GLU A 370 14.93 19.55 6.78
N GLN A 371 14.74 20.81 6.39
CA GLN A 371 15.84 21.74 6.08
C GLN A 371 16.26 22.68 7.24
N ASP A 372 15.54 22.72 8.37
CA ASP A 372 15.70 23.79 9.37
C ASP A 372 15.92 23.31 10.82
N GLU A 373 16.92 22.43 11.09
CA GLU A 373 17.32 22.07 12.46
C GLU A 373 18.41 23.00 13.09
N ASN A 374 18.48 24.28 12.69
CA ASN A 374 19.35 25.26 13.36
C ASN A 374 18.49 26.29 14.12
N GLU A 375 18.04 25.95 15.30
CA GLU A 375 17.51 26.91 16.26
C GLU A 375 18.65 27.85 16.73
N GLN A 376 18.51 29.14 16.43
CA GLN A 376 19.35 30.18 17.06
C GLN A 376 18.71 30.59 18.39
N GLU A 377 19.46 30.44 19.47
CA GLU A 377 19.14 30.94 20.81
C GLU A 377 18.88 32.46 20.79
N GLY A 378 17.93 32.91 21.60
CA GLY A 378 17.35 34.23 21.64
C GLY A 378 18.31 35.42 21.53
N GLU A 379 18.19 36.17 20.44
CA GLU A 379 18.83 37.47 20.27
C GLU A 379 18.10 38.55 21.08
N ILE A 380 18.87 39.38 21.75
CA ILE A 380 18.37 40.58 22.49
C ILE A 380 18.03 41.64 21.45
N LEU A 381 16.76 42.03 21.35
CA LEU A 381 16.26 43.02 20.40
C LEU A 381 16.81 44.42 20.72
N THR A 382 17.24 45.12 19.67
CA THR A 382 17.63 46.55 19.74
C THR A 382 16.42 47.45 19.77
N SER A 383 16.63 48.72 20.17
CA SER A 383 15.54 49.75 20.19
C SER A 383 14.96 49.97 18.79
N ASP A 384 15.76 49.94 17.74
CA ASP A 384 15.36 50.15 16.35
C ASP A 384 14.51 48.96 15.84
N GLU A 385 14.86 47.74 16.25
CA GLU A 385 14.09 46.53 15.93
C GLU A 385 12.73 46.53 16.64
N ILE A 386 12.66 46.98 17.89
CA ILE A 386 11.39 47.11 18.61
C ILE A 386 10.46 48.15 17.93
N GLU A 387 11.01 49.24 17.40
CA GLU A 387 10.24 50.26 16.67
C GLU A 387 9.76 49.68 15.31
N GLY A 388 10.63 48.95 14.60
CA GLY A 388 10.27 48.23 13.37
C GLY A 388 9.16 47.20 13.57
N ILE A 389 9.23 46.38 14.64
CA ILE A 389 8.16 45.42 14.99
C ILE A 389 6.83 46.14 15.28
N LYS A 390 6.85 47.26 15.96
CA LYS A 390 5.63 48.04 16.23
C LYS A 390 4.97 48.62 14.97
N ASP A 391 5.78 49.02 14.00
CA ASP A 391 5.27 49.51 12.71
C ASP A 391 4.72 48.38 11.85
N GLU A 392 5.36 47.21 11.89
CA GLU A 392 4.85 46.01 11.25
C GLU A 392 3.50 45.55 11.86
N ILE A 393 3.36 45.58 13.19
CA ILE A 393 2.09 45.30 13.87
C ILE A 393 0.97 46.29 13.38
N LYS A 394 1.25 47.57 13.23
CA LYS A 394 0.27 48.56 12.72
C LYS A 394 -0.14 48.23 11.28
N GLU A 395 0.78 47.80 10.46
CA GLU A 395 0.50 47.39 9.07
C GLU A 395 -0.36 46.11 9.05
N LEU A 396 0.01 45.08 9.77
CA LEU A 396 -0.75 43.83 9.89
C LEU A 396 -2.15 44.07 10.43
N GLN A 397 -2.31 45.02 11.40
CA GLN A 397 -3.62 45.42 11.92
C GLN A 397 -4.51 46.07 10.85
N ARG A 398 -3.96 46.91 9.97
CA ARG A 398 -4.70 47.47 8.83
C ARG A 398 -5.16 46.39 7.84
N LEU A 399 -4.31 45.41 7.59
CA LEU A 399 -4.65 44.26 6.72
C LEU A 399 -5.73 43.39 7.35
N TYR A 400 -5.66 43.17 8.66
CA TYR A 400 -6.67 42.47 9.44
C TYR A 400 -8.03 43.20 9.41
N ASP A 401 -8.03 44.51 9.64
CA ASP A 401 -9.26 45.31 9.61
C ASP A 401 -9.88 45.27 8.20
N LEU A 402 -9.07 45.36 7.14
CA LEU A 402 -9.53 45.22 5.76
C LEU A 402 -10.13 43.85 5.50
N ALA A 403 -9.48 42.79 5.95
CA ALA A 403 -9.98 41.42 5.79
C ALA A 403 -11.36 41.25 6.46
N ASN A 404 -11.53 41.77 7.68
CA ASN A 404 -12.78 41.69 8.43
C ASN A 404 -13.90 42.60 7.87
N SER A 405 -13.55 43.62 7.11
CA SER A 405 -14.56 44.48 6.46
C SER A 405 -15.26 43.78 5.27
N ILE A 406 -14.69 42.71 4.75
CA ILE A 406 -15.23 41.96 3.62
C ILE A 406 -16.23 40.92 4.15
N SER A 407 -17.52 41.17 3.96
CA SER A 407 -18.59 40.31 4.49
C SER A 407 -18.96 39.11 3.62
N SER A 408 -18.63 39.14 2.34
CA SER A 408 -18.87 38.01 1.42
C SER A 408 -17.74 37.88 0.41
N ASN A 409 -17.42 36.62 0.04
CA ASN A 409 -16.43 36.33 -0.98
C ASN A 409 -17.12 35.94 -2.30
N LYS A 410 -16.68 36.52 -3.41
CA LYS A 410 -17.19 36.18 -4.75
C LYS A 410 -17.02 34.70 -5.10
N LYS A 411 -15.97 34.08 -4.64
CA LYS A 411 -15.74 32.65 -4.76
C LYS A 411 -16.85 31.83 -4.08
N GLY A 412 -17.30 32.25 -2.89
CA GLY A 412 -18.44 31.66 -2.18
C GLY A 412 -19.75 31.78 -2.95
N ASP A 413 -20.04 32.97 -3.51
CA ASP A 413 -21.22 33.17 -4.35
C ASP A 413 -21.24 32.24 -5.56
N CYS A 414 -20.08 32.07 -6.21
CA CYS A 414 -19.92 31.15 -7.34
C CYS A 414 -20.07 29.66 -6.96
N LEU A 415 -19.80 29.31 -5.68
CA LEU A 415 -20.03 27.95 -5.19
C LEU A 415 -21.52 27.57 -5.23
N LEU A 416 -22.41 28.49 -4.87
CA LEU A 416 -23.85 28.24 -4.92
C LEU A 416 -24.32 27.91 -6.35
N SER A 417 -23.80 28.63 -7.34
CA SER A 417 -24.09 28.39 -8.76
C SER A 417 -23.51 27.05 -9.24
N ALA A 418 -22.28 26.75 -8.83
CA ALA A 418 -21.60 25.49 -9.17
C ALA A 418 -22.33 24.28 -8.58
N LEU A 419 -22.79 24.37 -7.33
CA LEU A 419 -23.59 23.31 -6.70
C LEU A 419 -24.93 23.10 -7.40
N HIS A 420 -25.62 24.18 -7.78
CA HIS A 420 -26.86 24.07 -8.54
C HIS A 420 -26.66 23.33 -9.87
N THR A 421 -25.67 23.74 -10.65
CA THR A 421 -25.32 23.10 -11.92
C THR A 421 -24.85 21.64 -11.71
N GLY A 422 -24.05 21.41 -10.66
CA GLY A 422 -23.58 20.08 -10.31
C GLY A 422 -24.70 19.13 -9.93
N PHE A 423 -25.66 19.54 -9.13
CA PHE A 423 -26.80 18.72 -8.76
C PHE A 423 -27.75 18.45 -9.94
N GLN A 424 -27.93 19.40 -10.84
CA GLN A 424 -28.65 19.14 -12.09
C GLN A 424 -27.95 18.04 -12.91
N LYS A 425 -26.61 18.10 -12.98
CA LYS A 425 -25.84 17.08 -13.68
C LYS A 425 -25.95 15.71 -13.00
N MET A 426 -26.01 15.64 -11.66
CA MET A 426 -26.27 14.38 -10.93
C MET A 426 -27.63 13.79 -11.28
N GLU A 427 -28.67 14.62 -11.40
CA GLU A 427 -30.01 14.17 -11.81
C GLU A 427 -29.99 13.59 -13.25
N GLU A 428 -29.30 14.26 -14.20
CA GLU A 428 -29.13 13.77 -15.56
C GLU A 428 -28.42 12.42 -15.63
N LEU A 429 -27.41 12.21 -14.77
CA LEU A 429 -26.64 10.95 -14.70
C LEU A 429 -27.34 9.84 -13.89
N GLY A 430 -28.47 10.14 -13.26
CA GLY A 430 -29.14 9.20 -12.34
C GLY A 430 -28.31 8.91 -11.07
N ALA A 431 -27.42 9.80 -10.71
CA ALA A 431 -26.54 9.69 -9.56
C ALA A 431 -27.17 10.27 -8.29
N ASN A 432 -26.64 9.88 -7.12
CA ASN A 432 -27.10 10.41 -5.85
C ASN A 432 -26.83 11.92 -5.76
N ARG A 433 -27.79 12.66 -5.16
CA ARG A 433 -27.66 14.10 -4.88
C ARG A 433 -26.69 14.31 -3.71
N LYS A 434 -25.41 14.08 -3.94
CA LYS A 434 -24.32 14.21 -2.96
C LYS A 434 -23.20 15.03 -3.57
N ALA A 435 -22.60 15.95 -2.79
CA ALA A 435 -21.46 16.75 -3.19
C ALA A 435 -20.36 16.71 -2.14
N LEU A 436 -19.12 16.48 -2.58
CA LEU A 436 -17.92 16.53 -1.76
C LEU A 436 -17.13 17.78 -2.11
N ILE A 437 -17.03 18.70 -1.17
CA ILE A 437 -16.32 19.97 -1.33
C ILE A 437 -14.99 19.91 -0.60
N PHE A 438 -13.88 20.10 -1.30
CA PHE A 438 -12.56 20.20 -0.70
C PHE A 438 -12.10 21.64 -0.52
N THR A 439 -11.62 21.95 0.68
CA THR A 439 -10.94 23.20 1.03
C THR A 439 -9.67 22.90 1.82
N GLU A 440 -8.66 23.74 1.73
CA GLU A 440 -7.40 23.55 2.46
C GLU A 440 -7.46 24.00 3.92
N SER A 441 -8.44 24.84 4.31
CA SER A 441 -8.52 25.44 5.64
C SER A 441 -9.80 25.07 6.41
N THR A 442 -9.66 24.65 7.67
CA THR A 442 -10.79 24.46 8.60
C THR A 442 -11.61 25.75 8.82
N ARG A 443 -10.97 26.91 8.67
CA ARG A 443 -11.65 28.24 8.76
C ARG A 443 -12.55 28.47 7.54
N THR A 444 -12.04 28.19 6.35
CA THR A 444 -12.86 28.24 5.13
C THR A 444 -13.99 27.21 5.20
N GLN A 445 -13.73 26.03 5.77
CA GLN A 445 -14.76 24.99 5.99
C GLN A 445 -15.94 25.55 6.81
N LEU A 446 -15.67 26.26 7.89
CA LEU A 446 -16.70 26.87 8.73
C LEU A 446 -17.46 28.00 8.00
N TYR A 447 -16.75 28.84 7.26
CA TYR A 447 -17.35 29.89 6.43
C TYR A 447 -18.30 29.29 5.38
N LEU A 448 -17.85 28.25 4.65
CA LEU A 448 -18.66 27.59 3.64
C LEU A 448 -19.91 26.93 4.25
N LYS A 449 -19.76 26.32 5.43
CA LYS A 449 -20.89 25.75 6.15
C LYS A 449 -21.94 26.83 6.42
N GLN A 450 -21.55 27.96 6.99
CA GLN A 450 -22.46 29.08 7.29
C GLN A 450 -23.12 29.59 6.00
N LEU A 451 -22.34 29.86 4.95
CA LEU A 451 -22.84 30.33 3.66
C LEU A 451 -23.91 29.38 3.09
N LEU A 452 -23.66 28.07 3.13
CA LEU A 452 -24.59 27.09 2.59
C LEU A 452 -25.83 26.89 3.48
N GLU A 453 -25.70 26.97 4.79
CA GLU A 453 -26.84 26.92 5.72
C GLU A 453 -27.81 28.11 5.52
N GLU A 454 -27.26 29.31 5.29
CA GLU A 454 -28.05 30.53 4.97
C GLU A 454 -28.75 30.44 3.60
N ASN A 455 -28.24 29.59 2.69
CA ASN A 455 -28.78 29.42 1.34
C ASN A 455 -29.53 28.07 1.15
N GLY A 456 -30.17 27.56 2.19
CA GLY A 456 -31.16 26.48 2.09
C GLY A 456 -30.62 25.05 2.30
N TYR A 457 -29.39 24.89 2.72
CA TYR A 457 -28.79 23.58 3.04
C TYR A 457 -28.69 23.31 4.54
N MET A 458 -29.46 24.05 5.38
CA MET A 458 -29.47 23.84 6.82
C MET A 458 -29.85 22.38 7.17
N GLY A 459 -29.02 21.71 7.99
CA GLY A 459 -29.19 20.32 8.39
C GLY A 459 -28.77 19.29 7.34
N LYS A 460 -28.28 19.72 6.16
CA LYS A 460 -27.85 18.84 5.06
C LYS A 460 -26.34 18.80 4.88
N ILE A 461 -25.59 19.44 5.76
CA ILE A 461 -24.15 19.61 5.66
C ILE A 461 -23.46 18.85 6.77
N VAL A 462 -22.39 18.14 6.42
CA VAL A 462 -21.48 17.55 7.39
C VAL A 462 -20.04 18.01 7.13
N LEU A 463 -19.30 18.29 8.20
CA LEU A 463 -17.89 18.66 8.16
C LEU A 463 -17.02 17.41 8.33
N PHE A 464 -15.90 17.35 7.60
CA PHE A 464 -14.89 16.32 7.77
C PHE A 464 -13.50 16.95 7.80
N ASN A 465 -12.80 16.82 8.94
CA ASN A 465 -11.44 17.35 9.14
C ASN A 465 -10.61 16.42 10.02
N GLY A 466 -9.36 16.78 10.31
CA GLY A 466 -8.45 15.93 11.08
C GLY A 466 -8.96 15.57 12.48
N SER A 467 -9.62 16.50 13.17
CA SER A 467 -10.09 16.31 14.55
C SER A 467 -11.51 15.74 14.65
N ASN A 468 -12.41 16.13 13.76
CA ASN A 468 -13.84 15.79 13.77
C ASN A 468 -14.49 15.98 15.16
N ASN A 469 -14.23 17.12 15.81
CA ASN A 469 -14.63 17.41 17.19
C ASN A 469 -15.68 18.53 17.32
N ASP A 470 -16.24 19.01 16.21
CA ASP A 470 -17.33 19.97 16.24
C ASP A 470 -18.61 19.39 16.88
N GLU A 471 -19.53 20.26 17.28
CA GLU A 471 -20.75 19.85 18.01
C GLU A 471 -21.62 18.89 17.18
N THR A 472 -21.73 19.13 15.89
CA THR A 472 -22.50 18.29 14.97
C THR A 472 -21.89 16.90 14.86
N SER A 473 -20.56 16.81 14.65
CA SER A 473 -19.81 15.55 14.58
C SER A 473 -19.94 14.73 15.87
N ARG A 474 -19.92 15.40 17.04
CA ARG A 474 -20.15 14.72 18.33
C ARG A 474 -21.56 14.13 18.46
N LYS A 475 -22.58 14.87 18.02
CA LYS A 475 -23.98 14.39 18.00
C LYS A 475 -24.15 13.19 17.06
N ILE A 476 -23.60 13.29 15.86
CA ILE A 476 -23.59 12.19 14.86
C ILE A 476 -22.92 10.96 15.44
N TYR A 477 -21.74 11.12 16.01
CA TYR A 477 -21.01 10.00 16.59
C TYR A 477 -21.79 9.34 17.75
N LYS A 478 -22.42 10.13 18.62
CA LYS A 478 -23.21 9.58 19.73
C LYS A 478 -24.37 8.72 19.21
N ALA A 479 -25.13 9.22 18.26
CA ALA A 479 -26.25 8.48 17.67
C ALA A 479 -25.78 7.25 16.89
N TRP A 480 -24.66 7.36 16.19
CA TRP A 480 -24.05 6.24 15.46
C TRP A 480 -23.55 5.16 16.43
N LYS A 481 -22.89 5.56 17.53
CA LYS A 481 -22.42 4.63 18.56
C LYS A 481 -23.55 3.84 19.18
N GLU A 482 -24.67 4.50 19.54
CA GLU A 482 -25.85 3.83 20.12
C GLU A 482 -26.42 2.75 19.18
N ARG A 483 -26.35 2.97 17.87
CA ARG A 483 -26.82 2.01 16.83
C ARG A 483 -25.85 0.88 16.58
N ASN A 484 -24.55 1.10 16.71
CA ASN A 484 -23.52 0.18 16.24
C ASN A 484 -22.71 -0.50 17.36
N ILE A 485 -22.93 -0.14 18.64
CA ILE A 485 -22.25 -0.80 19.75
C ILE A 485 -22.63 -2.28 19.80
N GLY A 486 -21.62 -3.16 19.82
CA GLY A 486 -21.81 -4.61 19.77
C GLY A 486 -21.93 -5.20 18.34
N THR A 487 -21.85 -4.37 17.31
CA THR A 487 -21.77 -4.84 15.92
C THR A 487 -20.31 -4.84 15.43
N SER A 488 -20.06 -5.54 14.33
CA SER A 488 -18.73 -5.54 13.68
C SER A 488 -18.33 -4.18 13.06
N ALA A 489 -19.23 -3.20 13.04
CA ALA A 489 -18.93 -1.85 12.59
C ALA A 489 -18.29 -0.98 13.68
N PHE A 490 -18.42 -1.39 14.96
CA PHE A 490 -17.84 -0.67 16.09
C PHE A 490 -16.45 -1.21 16.41
N THR A 491 -15.43 -0.37 16.24
CA THR A 491 -14.02 -0.72 16.44
C THR A 491 -13.49 -0.17 17.77
N PRO A 492 -12.37 -0.69 18.33
CA PRO A 492 -11.71 -0.09 19.49
C PRO A 492 -11.21 1.34 19.26
N SER A 493 -10.99 1.74 18.02
CA SER A 493 -10.47 3.07 17.64
C SER A 493 -11.55 4.14 17.64
N LEU A 494 -11.49 5.08 18.60
CA LEU A 494 -12.41 6.23 18.67
C LEU A 494 -12.37 7.11 17.41
N SER A 495 -11.17 7.31 16.84
CA SER A 495 -10.99 8.15 15.64
C SER A 495 -11.59 7.48 14.40
N ALA A 496 -11.42 6.17 14.25
CA ALA A 496 -12.02 5.37 13.18
C ALA A 496 -13.55 5.42 13.27
N ASN A 497 -14.10 5.17 14.45
CA ASN A 497 -15.55 5.20 14.67
C ASN A 497 -16.18 6.58 14.39
N LYS A 498 -15.50 7.68 14.77
CA LYS A 498 -15.96 9.04 14.44
C LYS A 498 -15.98 9.29 12.92
N ARG A 499 -14.91 8.89 12.21
CA ARG A 499 -14.83 9.03 10.75
C ARG A 499 -15.92 8.22 10.06
N GLN A 500 -16.10 6.96 10.46
CA GLN A 500 -17.14 6.11 9.90
C GLN A 500 -18.54 6.65 10.17
N ALA A 501 -18.80 7.17 11.37
CA ALA A 501 -20.07 7.79 11.71
C ALA A 501 -20.41 8.99 10.78
N ILE A 502 -19.41 9.82 10.47
CA ILE A 502 -19.57 10.96 9.57
C ILE A 502 -19.79 10.50 8.11
N VAL A 503 -19.05 9.48 7.66
CA VAL A 503 -19.22 8.91 6.31
C VAL A 503 -20.60 8.29 6.15
N ASP A 504 -21.06 7.52 7.14
CA ASP A 504 -22.40 6.92 7.14
C ASP A 504 -23.49 7.99 7.15
N TYR A 505 -23.33 9.04 7.96
CA TYR A 505 -24.25 10.18 7.98
C TYR A 505 -24.29 10.91 6.63
N PHE A 506 -23.12 11.10 5.98
CA PHE A 506 -23.07 11.67 4.64
C PHE A 506 -23.75 10.77 3.62
N ARG A 507 -23.55 9.45 3.70
CA ARG A 507 -24.22 8.51 2.79
C ARG A 507 -25.73 8.52 2.95
N ASP A 508 -26.24 8.56 4.19
CA ASP A 508 -27.63 8.27 4.47
C ASP A 508 -28.49 9.55 4.62
N GLU A 509 -27.95 10.63 5.18
CA GLU A 509 -28.71 11.82 5.58
C GLU A 509 -28.25 13.12 4.90
N ALA A 510 -26.95 13.48 4.97
CA ALA A 510 -26.48 14.76 4.44
C ALA A 510 -26.35 14.77 2.92
N GLU A 511 -26.52 15.94 2.29
CA GLU A 511 -26.35 16.16 0.84
C GLU A 511 -24.92 16.65 0.52
N ILE A 512 -24.30 17.40 1.43
CA ILE A 512 -22.99 18.04 1.22
C ILE A 512 -22.02 17.64 2.32
N MET A 513 -20.83 17.17 1.93
CA MET A 513 -19.68 17.03 2.83
C MET A 513 -18.65 18.10 2.48
N ILE A 514 -18.27 18.93 3.45
CA ILE A 514 -17.16 19.88 3.31
C ILE A 514 -15.96 19.27 4.03
N ALA A 515 -14.88 19.02 3.28
CA ALA A 515 -13.73 18.28 3.75
C ALA A 515 -12.43 19.09 3.64
N THR A 516 -11.56 18.95 4.63
CA THR A 516 -10.16 19.39 4.51
C THR A 516 -9.30 18.28 3.91
N GLU A 517 -8.00 18.55 3.71
CA GLU A 517 -7.07 17.58 3.14
C GLU A 517 -7.04 16.24 3.93
N ALA A 518 -7.28 16.30 5.24
CA ALA A 518 -7.39 15.10 6.07
C ALA A 518 -8.45 14.07 5.59
N ALA A 519 -9.43 14.52 4.79
CA ALA A 519 -10.42 13.65 4.16
C ALA A 519 -9.99 13.13 2.79
N SER A 520 -8.93 13.68 2.22
CA SER A 520 -8.35 13.13 0.98
C SER A 520 -7.75 11.75 1.20
N GLU A 521 -7.66 11.29 2.46
CA GLU A 521 -7.04 10.03 2.83
C GLU A 521 -7.98 9.13 3.65
N GLY A 522 -7.95 7.84 3.33
CA GLY A 522 -8.53 6.78 4.16
C GLY A 522 -10.04 6.59 4.13
N ILE A 523 -10.83 7.35 3.37
CA ILE A 523 -12.28 7.18 3.28
C ILE A 523 -12.74 6.73 1.91
N ASN A 524 -13.84 5.97 1.88
CA ASN A 524 -14.49 5.52 0.67
C ASN A 524 -15.81 6.27 0.45
N LEU A 525 -15.85 7.08 -0.60
CA LEU A 525 -17.01 7.91 -0.95
C LEU A 525 -17.57 7.59 -2.35
N GLN A 526 -17.52 6.32 -2.77
CA GLN A 526 -17.99 5.87 -4.09
C GLN A 526 -19.47 6.14 -4.35
N PHE A 527 -20.28 6.37 -3.32
CA PHE A 527 -21.67 6.76 -3.45
C PHE A 527 -21.87 8.23 -3.86
N CYS A 528 -20.79 9.03 -3.87
CA CYS A 528 -20.77 10.44 -4.29
C CYS A 528 -20.11 10.54 -5.67
N SER A 529 -20.73 11.26 -6.60
CA SER A 529 -20.24 11.46 -7.98
C SER A 529 -19.98 12.91 -8.32
N LEU A 530 -20.09 13.83 -7.36
CA LEU A 530 -19.81 15.27 -7.52
C LEU A 530 -18.70 15.69 -6.57
N ILE A 531 -17.57 16.12 -7.14
CA ILE A 531 -16.42 16.65 -6.41
C ILE A 531 -16.28 18.13 -6.76
N VAL A 532 -16.07 18.96 -5.75
CA VAL A 532 -15.81 20.39 -5.89
C VAL A 532 -14.48 20.71 -5.22
N ASN A 533 -13.45 20.98 -6.01
CA ASN A 533 -12.20 21.55 -5.52
C ASN A 533 -12.38 23.04 -5.34
N TYR A 534 -12.95 23.45 -4.18
CA TYR A 534 -13.07 24.86 -3.84
C TYR A 534 -11.69 25.50 -3.81
N ASP A 535 -10.73 24.86 -3.14
CA ASP A 535 -9.31 25.18 -3.24
C ASP A 535 -8.61 24.12 -4.07
N LEU A 536 -8.02 24.56 -5.20
CA LEU A 536 -7.29 23.69 -6.10
C LEU A 536 -5.86 23.49 -5.55
N PRO A 537 -5.45 22.26 -5.20
CA PRO A 537 -4.07 22.01 -4.79
C PRO A 537 -3.09 22.29 -5.92
N TRP A 538 -1.93 22.84 -5.59
CA TRP A 538 -0.86 22.98 -6.57
C TRP A 538 -0.16 21.65 -6.84
N ASN A 539 -0.19 20.72 -5.86
CA ASN A 539 0.34 19.38 -6.00
C ASN A 539 -0.60 18.48 -6.81
N PRO A 540 -0.18 17.99 -8.01
CA PRO A 540 -1.02 17.15 -8.87
C PRO A 540 -1.39 15.81 -8.21
N GLN A 541 -0.53 15.25 -7.36
CA GLN A 541 -0.79 13.98 -6.66
C GLN A 541 -1.96 14.13 -5.68
N ARG A 542 -2.08 15.28 -5.00
CA ARG A 542 -3.23 15.57 -4.12
C ARG A 542 -4.53 15.65 -4.89
N VAL A 543 -4.51 16.28 -6.07
CA VAL A 543 -5.70 16.32 -6.94
C VAL A 543 -6.17 14.89 -7.30
N GLU A 544 -5.24 14.03 -7.71
CA GLU A 544 -5.56 12.63 -8.03
C GLU A 544 -6.06 11.86 -6.79
N GLN A 545 -5.48 12.09 -5.63
CA GLN A 545 -5.93 11.50 -4.37
C GLN A 545 -7.37 11.92 -4.02
N ARG A 546 -7.71 13.21 -4.14
CA ARG A 546 -9.07 13.73 -3.92
C ARG A 546 -10.08 13.09 -4.86
N ILE A 547 -9.79 13.07 -6.15
CA ILE A 547 -10.67 12.44 -7.16
C ILE A 547 -10.80 10.94 -6.87
N GLY A 548 -9.70 10.28 -6.51
CA GLY A 548 -9.66 8.87 -6.16
C GLY A 548 -10.53 8.48 -4.95
N ARG A 549 -11.09 9.42 -4.16
CA ARG A 549 -12.07 9.08 -3.09
C ARG A 549 -13.43 8.68 -3.64
N CYS A 550 -13.86 9.29 -4.72
CA CYS A 550 -15.13 9.00 -5.38
C CYS A 550 -14.94 8.13 -6.64
N HIS A 551 -13.89 8.37 -7.40
CA HIS A 551 -13.56 7.69 -8.64
C HIS A 551 -12.68 6.45 -8.40
N ARG A 552 -13.31 5.37 -7.94
CA ARG A 552 -12.67 4.08 -7.64
C ARG A 552 -13.44 2.93 -8.25
N TYR A 553 -12.86 1.73 -8.19
CA TYR A 553 -13.58 0.50 -8.45
C TYR A 553 -14.89 0.45 -7.66
N GLY A 554 -16.00 0.17 -8.33
CA GLY A 554 -17.35 0.14 -7.73
C GLY A 554 -18.14 1.45 -7.85
N GLN A 555 -17.56 2.54 -8.40
CA GLN A 555 -18.31 3.73 -8.79
C GLN A 555 -19.25 3.38 -9.95
N LYS A 556 -20.54 3.75 -9.81
CA LYS A 556 -21.59 3.39 -10.79
C LYS A 556 -21.83 4.46 -11.84
N ASN A 557 -21.50 5.72 -11.51
CA ASN A 557 -21.79 6.88 -12.35
C ASN A 557 -20.50 7.66 -12.65
N ASP A 558 -20.49 8.39 -13.75
CA ASP A 558 -19.40 9.29 -14.07
C ASP A 558 -19.22 10.34 -12.97
N VAL A 559 -17.98 10.73 -12.70
CA VAL A 559 -17.64 11.64 -11.62
C VAL A 559 -17.42 13.04 -12.19
N VAL A 560 -18.27 13.98 -11.77
CA VAL A 560 -18.15 15.40 -12.13
C VAL A 560 -17.18 16.07 -11.18
N VAL A 561 -16.19 16.80 -11.74
CA VAL A 561 -15.13 17.46 -10.98
C VAL A 561 -15.14 18.96 -11.28
N PHE A 562 -15.63 19.78 -10.33
CA PHE A 562 -15.56 21.24 -10.41
C PHE A 562 -14.24 21.75 -9.86
N ASN A 563 -13.58 22.65 -10.63
CA ASN A 563 -12.38 23.35 -10.19
C ASN A 563 -12.61 24.86 -10.25
N PHE A 564 -12.32 25.56 -9.15
CA PHE A 564 -12.44 27.01 -9.07
C PHE A 564 -11.17 27.71 -9.55
N ILE A 565 -11.31 28.70 -10.42
CA ILE A 565 -10.20 29.40 -11.06
C ILE A 565 -10.36 30.91 -10.89
N ASN A 566 -9.38 31.53 -10.23
CA ASN A 566 -9.31 33.00 -10.14
C ASN A 566 -8.72 33.58 -11.44
N LYS A 567 -9.55 34.22 -12.27
CA LYS A 567 -9.12 34.82 -13.54
C LYS A 567 -8.30 36.12 -13.38
N ALA A 568 -8.38 36.74 -12.24
CA ALA A 568 -7.54 37.93 -11.95
C ALA A 568 -6.10 37.55 -11.59
N ASN A 569 -5.83 36.26 -11.29
CA ASN A 569 -4.49 35.78 -10.97
C ASN A 569 -3.93 34.93 -12.11
N ALA A 570 -2.94 35.48 -12.83
CA ALA A 570 -2.31 34.79 -13.97
C ALA A 570 -1.65 33.43 -13.55
N ALA A 571 -1.10 33.35 -12.35
CA ALA A 571 -0.46 32.12 -11.87
C ALA A 571 -1.47 31.00 -11.58
N ASP A 572 -2.62 31.32 -10.96
CA ASP A 572 -3.70 30.32 -10.74
C ASP A 572 -4.24 29.77 -12.05
N VAL A 573 -4.39 30.65 -13.07
CA VAL A 573 -4.80 30.23 -14.42
C VAL A 573 -3.78 29.27 -15.03
N ARG A 574 -2.49 29.58 -14.93
CA ARG A 574 -1.41 28.73 -15.48
C ARG A 574 -1.25 27.42 -14.74
N VAL A 575 -1.38 27.40 -13.42
CA VAL A 575 -1.38 26.14 -12.65
C VAL A 575 -2.54 25.25 -13.11
N PHE A 576 -3.76 25.80 -13.23
CA PHE A 576 -4.89 25.03 -13.72
C PHE A 576 -4.67 24.52 -15.16
N GLN A 577 -4.11 25.33 -16.07
CA GLN A 577 -3.78 24.90 -17.41
C GLN A 577 -2.78 23.73 -17.41
N LEU A 578 -1.73 23.79 -16.60
CA LEU A 578 -0.78 22.69 -16.45
C LEU A 578 -1.47 21.41 -15.96
N LEU A 579 -2.31 21.52 -14.91
CA LEU A 579 -3.02 20.38 -14.33
C LEU A 579 -4.04 19.77 -15.32
N SER A 580 -4.72 20.61 -16.11
CA SER A 580 -5.76 20.17 -17.05
C SER A 580 -5.20 19.72 -18.39
N GLU A 581 -4.36 20.54 -19.03
CA GLU A 581 -3.96 20.34 -20.42
C GLU A 581 -2.71 19.46 -20.57
N LYS A 582 -1.80 19.51 -19.57
CA LYS A 582 -0.55 18.72 -19.60
C LYS A 582 -0.65 17.45 -18.80
N PHE A 583 -1.22 17.52 -17.60
CA PHE A 583 -1.35 16.35 -16.75
C PHE A 583 -2.63 15.57 -17.00
N HIS A 584 -3.59 16.10 -17.77
CA HIS A 584 -4.88 15.45 -18.06
C HIS A 584 -5.57 14.87 -16.80
N LEU A 585 -5.40 15.56 -15.65
CA LEU A 585 -5.87 15.06 -14.36
C LEU A 585 -7.38 14.93 -14.28
N PHE A 586 -8.08 15.76 -15.02
CA PHE A 586 -9.53 15.91 -14.90
C PHE A 586 -10.30 15.17 -16.00
N ASP A 587 -9.65 14.68 -17.04
CA ASP A 587 -10.29 14.10 -18.23
C ASP A 587 -10.23 12.57 -18.27
N GLY A 588 -11.22 11.95 -18.90
CA GLY A 588 -11.24 10.55 -19.28
C GLY A 588 -11.51 9.57 -18.15
N VAL A 589 -11.24 8.28 -18.41
CA VAL A 589 -11.49 7.18 -17.47
C VAL A 589 -10.41 7.12 -16.38
N PHE A 590 -9.18 7.48 -16.70
CA PHE A 590 -8.02 7.23 -15.82
C PHE A 590 -7.32 8.50 -15.31
N GLY A 591 -7.72 9.70 -15.78
CA GLY A 591 -7.00 10.94 -15.47
C GLY A 591 -5.57 10.93 -16.06
N SER A 592 -4.61 11.58 -15.38
CA SER A 592 -3.22 11.54 -15.83
C SER A 592 -2.65 10.12 -15.70
N SER A 593 -1.83 9.73 -16.67
CA SER A 593 -1.05 8.51 -16.54
C SER A 593 -0.01 8.68 -15.41
N ASP A 594 0.34 7.58 -14.73
CA ASP A 594 1.44 7.57 -13.76
C ASP A 594 2.76 8.09 -14.38
N GLU A 595 2.87 8.08 -15.70
CA GLU A 595 4.00 8.66 -16.46
C GLU A 595 4.14 10.16 -16.25
N VAL A 596 3.01 10.88 -16.29
CA VAL A 596 2.98 12.34 -16.15
C VAL A 596 3.19 12.73 -14.69
N LEU A 597 2.53 12.07 -13.76
CA LEU A 597 2.75 12.27 -12.33
C LEU A 597 4.18 11.91 -11.91
N GLY A 598 4.77 10.89 -12.52
CA GLY A 598 6.15 10.47 -12.30
C GLY A 598 7.23 11.40 -12.88
N SER A 599 6.88 12.32 -13.78
CA SER A 599 7.82 13.34 -14.29
C SER A 599 8.07 14.49 -13.29
N ILE A 600 7.29 14.55 -12.22
CA ILE A 600 7.41 15.54 -11.14
C ILE A 600 8.30 14.92 -10.05
N GLU A 601 9.44 15.53 -9.71
CA GLU A 601 10.42 15.00 -8.74
C GLU A 601 9.78 14.74 -7.38
N SER A 602 9.05 15.72 -6.83
CA SER A 602 8.13 15.55 -5.71
C SER A 602 7.01 16.58 -5.85
N GLY A 603 5.84 16.28 -5.29
CA GLY A 603 4.74 17.25 -5.25
C GLY A 603 5.15 18.51 -4.48
N VAL A 604 5.98 18.37 -3.45
CA VAL A 604 6.54 19.47 -2.65
C VAL A 604 7.52 20.30 -3.46
N ASP A 605 8.41 19.69 -4.25
CA ASP A 605 9.33 20.43 -5.12
C ASP A 605 8.59 21.23 -6.20
N PHE A 606 7.50 20.67 -6.72
CA PHE A 606 6.63 21.40 -7.63
C PHE A 606 5.97 22.61 -6.93
N GLU A 607 5.45 22.46 -5.72
CA GLU A 607 4.91 23.54 -4.91
C GLU A 607 5.96 24.62 -4.60
N LYS A 608 7.21 24.23 -4.27
CA LYS A 608 8.34 25.16 -4.06
C LYS A 608 8.65 25.95 -5.32
N ARG A 609 8.67 25.32 -6.49
CA ARG A 609 8.87 26.00 -7.78
C ARG A 609 7.73 27.00 -8.08
N MET A 610 6.48 26.62 -7.82
CA MET A 610 5.33 27.52 -7.94
C MET A 610 5.47 28.71 -7.02
N LEU A 611 5.82 28.47 -5.75
CA LEU A 611 6.04 29.53 -4.76
C LEU A 611 7.12 30.53 -5.21
N ASN A 612 8.23 30.02 -5.75
CA ASN A 612 9.31 30.88 -6.27
C ASN A 612 8.83 31.79 -7.43
N ILE A 613 7.98 31.27 -8.32
CA ILE A 613 7.37 32.10 -9.38
C ILE A 613 6.52 33.23 -8.76
N TYR A 614 5.68 32.91 -7.78
CA TYR A 614 4.86 33.90 -7.09
C TYR A 614 5.69 34.96 -6.33
N GLN A 615 6.88 34.59 -5.84
CA GLN A 615 7.78 35.51 -5.13
C GLN A 615 8.58 36.39 -6.09
N GLN A 616 9.11 35.85 -7.18
CA GLN A 616 10.07 36.51 -8.07
C GLN A 616 9.44 37.28 -9.20
N CYS A 617 8.33 36.79 -9.78
CA CYS A 617 7.67 37.39 -10.93
C CYS A 617 6.65 38.45 -10.50
N ARG A 618 6.68 39.62 -11.18
CA ARG A 618 5.82 40.77 -10.87
C ARG A 618 4.72 41.03 -11.89
N THR A 619 5.00 40.71 -13.16
CA THR A 619 4.08 40.97 -14.26
C THR A 619 3.50 39.67 -14.81
N PRO A 620 2.32 39.68 -15.42
CA PRO A 620 1.74 38.52 -16.08
C PRO A 620 2.68 37.91 -17.16
N GLU A 621 3.48 38.74 -17.83
CA GLU A 621 4.45 38.32 -18.83
C GLU A 621 5.59 37.52 -18.20
N GLU A 622 6.15 38.00 -17.08
CA GLU A 622 7.18 37.28 -16.33
C GLU A 622 6.66 35.94 -15.79
N ILE A 623 5.44 35.91 -15.25
CA ILE A 623 4.77 34.72 -14.78
C ILE A 623 4.65 33.70 -15.93
N ASN A 624 4.12 34.14 -17.08
CA ASN A 624 3.96 33.27 -18.23
C ASN A 624 5.31 32.72 -18.73
N ALA A 625 6.34 33.56 -18.81
CA ALA A 625 7.67 33.12 -19.24
C ALA A 625 8.28 32.09 -18.26
N ALA A 626 8.12 32.28 -16.95
CA ALA A 626 8.61 31.34 -15.95
C ALA A 626 7.87 30.00 -16.02
N PHE A 627 6.56 30.00 -16.21
CA PHE A 627 5.77 28.78 -16.42
C PHE A 627 6.13 28.09 -17.76
N ASP A 628 6.35 28.82 -18.84
CA ASP A 628 6.78 28.27 -20.12
C ASP A 628 8.17 27.61 -20.00
N GLN A 629 9.06 28.20 -19.19
CA GLN A 629 10.37 27.58 -18.91
C GLN A 629 10.20 26.26 -18.14
N ILE A 630 9.39 26.22 -17.05
CA ILE A 630 9.09 24.98 -16.31
C ILE A 630 8.51 23.93 -17.28
N GLN A 631 7.57 24.35 -18.13
CA GLN A 631 6.96 23.46 -19.12
C GLN A 631 7.99 22.90 -20.11
N GLN A 632 8.93 23.72 -20.59
CA GLN A 632 10.00 23.27 -21.49
C GLN A 632 10.96 22.30 -20.78
N GLU A 633 11.34 22.57 -19.54
CA GLU A 633 12.17 21.67 -18.72
C GLU A 633 11.48 20.31 -18.52
N MET A 634 10.17 20.32 -18.21
CA MET A 634 9.38 19.09 -18.07
C MET A 634 9.23 18.35 -19.41
N ASP A 635 8.91 19.06 -20.50
CA ASP A 635 8.79 18.47 -21.84
C ASP A 635 10.14 17.88 -22.33
N ALA A 636 11.26 18.49 -21.97
CA ALA A 636 12.59 17.97 -22.27
C ALA A 636 12.92 16.70 -21.45
N SER A 637 12.57 16.70 -20.16
CA SER A 637 12.71 15.53 -19.28
C SER A 637 11.84 14.35 -19.71
N ILE A 638 10.61 14.63 -20.19
CA ILE A 638 9.67 13.62 -20.68
C ILE A 638 10.08 13.06 -22.06
N LYS A 639 10.64 13.88 -22.93
CA LYS A 639 10.89 13.50 -24.33
C LYS A 639 12.20 12.75 -24.58
N ALA A 640 13.23 12.95 -23.76
CA ALA A 640 14.58 12.67 -24.25
C ALA A 640 15.06 11.22 -24.13
N THR A 641 14.62 10.41 -23.15
CA THR A 641 15.19 9.04 -22.98
C THR A 641 14.27 8.11 -22.15
N MET A 642 13.40 8.66 -21.33
CA MET A 642 12.67 7.90 -20.32
C MET A 642 11.38 7.23 -20.84
N GLN A 643 10.67 7.80 -21.81
CA GLN A 643 9.44 7.21 -22.33
C GLN A 643 9.70 5.85 -22.99
N ASP A 644 10.73 5.72 -23.80
CA ASP A 644 11.06 4.44 -24.44
C ASP A 644 11.59 3.43 -23.41
N THR A 645 12.46 3.87 -22.52
CA THR A 645 13.02 3.03 -21.45
C THR A 645 11.96 2.52 -20.49
N ARG A 646 11.06 3.42 -20.06
CA ARG A 646 9.98 3.10 -19.12
C ARG A 646 8.94 2.19 -19.78
N LYS A 647 8.57 2.46 -21.03
CA LYS A 647 7.66 1.64 -21.81
C LYS A 647 8.22 0.23 -22.03
N GLN A 648 9.48 0.13 -22.37
CA GLN A 648 10.15 -1.17 -22.55
C GLN A 648 10.32 -1.94 -21.23
N LEU A 649 10.63 -1.27 -20.13
CA LEU A 649 10.89 -1.92 -18.84
C LEU A 649 9.62 -2.22 -18.04
N LEU A 650 8.60 -1.35 -18.08
CA LEU A 650 7.47 -1.41 -17.15
C LEU A 650 6.11 -1.64 -17.83
N GLU A 651 5.86 -1.16 -19.04
CA GLU A 651 4.55 -1.30 -19.69
C GLU A 651 4.36 -2.64 -20.41
N ASN A 652 5.42 -3.22 -20.95
CA ASN A 652 5.40 -4.52 -21.62
C ASN A 652 5.91 -5.63 -20.69
N PHE A 653 5.72 -5.50 -19.38
CA PHE A 653 6.29 -6.42 -18.41
C PHE A 653 5.70 -7.83 -18.54
N ASP A 654 4.40 -7.94 -18.87
CA ASP A 654 3.74 -9.23 -19.13
C ASP A 654 2.65 -9.07 -20.22
N GLU A 655 2.85 -9.69 -21.36
CA GLU A 655 1.91 -9.59 -22.49
C GLU A 655 0.64 -10.44 -22.33
N ASP A 656 0.69 -11.50 -21.50
CA ASP A 656 -0.37 -12.49 -21.33
C ASP A 656 -1.23 -12.31 -20.06
N VAL A 657 -1.07 -11.20 -19.32
CA VAL A 657 -1.77 -10.97 -18.04
C VAL A 657 -3.29 -11.12 -18.16
N VAL A 658 -3.90 -10.58 -19.22
CA VAL A 658 -5.37 -10.61 -19.40
C VAL A 658 -5.90 -12.03 -19.52
N GLY A 659 -5.19 -12.89 -20.25
CA GLY A 659 -5.55 -14.32 -20.39
C GLY A 659 -5.44 -15.08 -19.07
N LEU A 660 -4.36 -14.86 -18.34
CA LEU A 660 -4.10 -15.47 -17.04
C LEU A 660 -5.13 -15.03 -16.00
N LEU A 661 -5.50 -13.75 -15.97
CA LEU A 661 -6.48 -13.18 -15.06
C LEU A 661 -7.88 -13.81 -15.25
N LYS A 662 -8.31 -14.05 -16.49
CA LYS A 662 -9.60 -14.72 -16.79
C LYS A 662 -9.66 -16.16 -16.28
N ILE A 663 -8.60 -16.92 -16.53
CA ILE A 663 -8.49 -18.32 -16.08
C ILE A 663 -8.53 -18.38 -14.56
N ARG A 664 -7.85 -17.46 -13.90
CA ARG A 664 -7.74 -17.42 -12.44
C ARG A 664 -9.05 -17.08 -11.75
N GLN A 665 -9.80 -16.11 -12.26
CA GLN A 665 -11.09 -15.71 -11.67
C GLN A 665 -12.04 -16.90 -11.48
N GLY A 666 -12.12 -17.79 -12.47
CA GLY A 666 -12.95 -19.00 -12.38
C GLY A 666 -12.44 -20.00 -11.34
N LYS A 667 -11.12 -20.20 -11.26
CA LYS A 667 -10.48 -21.10 -10.29
C LYS A 667 -10.66 -20.62 -8.84
N ASP A 668 -10.35 -19.37 -8.56
CA ASP A 668 -10.39 -18.80 -7.21
C ASP A 668 -11.80 -18.86 -6.61
N MET A 669 -12.83 -18.52 -7.39
CA MET A 669 -14.24 -18.65 -6.96
C MET A 669 -14.65 -20.10 -6.70
N GLY A 670 -14.18 -21.05 -7.49
CA GLY A 670 -14.44 -22.48 -7.32
C GLY A 670 -13.85 -23.00 -6.01
N ASN A 671 -12.59 -22.67 -5.75
CA ASN A 671 -11.86 -23.10 -4.56
C ASN A 671 -12.43 -22.47 -3.29
N LEU A 672 -12.73 -21.19 -3.29
CA LEU A 672 -13.38 -20.49 -2.19
C LEU A 672 -14.71 -21.14 -1.79
N ASN A 673 -15.55 -21.50 -2.78
CA ASN A 673 -16.82 -22.18 -2.53
C ASN A 673 -16.63 -23.58 -1.93
N LYS A 674 -15.56 -24.31 -2.30
CA LYS A 674 -15.22 -25.60 -1.67
C LYS A 674 -14.82 -25.42 -0.20
N PHE A 675 -13.96 -24.46 0.09
CA PHE A 675 -13.50 -24.14 1.45
C PHE A 675 -14.66 -23.80 2.38
N HIS A 676 -15.55 -22.90 1.97
CA HIS A 676 -16.73 -22.53 2.75
C HIS A 676 -17.63 -23.74 3.05
N ARG A 677 -17.79 -24.67 2.08
CA ARG A 677 -18.56 -25.88 2.29
C ARG A 677 -17.89 -26.86 3.24
N TRP A 678 -16.59 -27.08 3.12
CA TRP A 678 -15.87 -27.94 4.05
C TRP A 678 -15.96 -27.41 5.49
N LEU A 679 -15.75 -26.10 5.68
CA LEU A 679 -15.88 -25.46 6.98
C LEU A 679 -17.30 -25.61 7.54
N TRP A 680 -18.31 -25.36 6.71
CA TRP A 680 -19.70 -25.59 7.08
C TRP A 680 -19.96 -27.03 7.50
N THR A 681 -19.54 -27.98 6.69
CA THR A 681 -19.79 -29.41 6.91
C THR A 681 -19.18 -29.90 8.22
N ILE A 682 -17.88 -29.58 8.46
CA ILE A 682 -17.24 -30.00 9.72
C ILE A 682 -17.87 -29.33 10.94
N THR A 683 -18.32 -28.09 10.82
CA THR A 683 -18.94 -27.35 11.92
C THR A 683 -20.29 -27.94 12.28
N ILE A 684 -21.19 -28.11 11.32
CA ILE A 684 -22.53 -28.64 11.58
C ILE A 684 -22.45 -30.08 12.08
N ALA A 685 -21.56 -30.90 11.50
CA ALA A 685 -21.39 -32.29 11.92
C ALA A 685 -20.82 -32.44 13.34
N THR A 686 -19.84 -31.58 13.70
CA THR A 686 -19.14 -31.67 15.01
C THR A 686 -19.96 -31.07 16.15
N LEU A 687 -20.62 -29.94 15.93
CA LEU A 687 -21.43 -29.26 16.95
C LEU A 687 -22.77 -29.96 17.22
N GLY A 688 -23.34 -30.62 16.19
CA GLY A 688 -24.60 -31.36 16.30
C GLY A 688 -25.83 -30.46 16.45
N LYS A 689 -27.00 -31.06 16.26
CA LYS A 689 -28.32 -30.35 16.29
C LYS A 689 -28.69 -29.80 17.67
N GLU A 690 -28.11 -30.33 18.71
CA GLU A 690 -28.37 -29.89 20.10
C GLU A 690 -27.86 -28.47 20.31
N ASN A 691 -26.73 -28.15 19.71
CA ASN A 691 -26.02 -26.89 19.90
C ASN A 691 -26.24 -25.89 18.76
N VAL A 692 -26.58 -26.37 17.56
CA VAL A 692 -26.68 -25.54 16.34
C VAL A 692 -28.01 -25.75 15.62
N GLU A 693 -28.60 -24.65 15.15
CA GLU A 693 -29.74 -24.63 14.26
C GLU A 693 -29.35 -24.06 12.90
N VAL A 694 -29.57 -24.82 11.84
CA VAL A 694 -29.35 -24.36 10.46
C VAL A 694 -30.46 -23.40 10.05
N VAL A 695 -30.13 -22.15 9.79
CA VAL A 695 -31.08 -21.09 9.42
C VAL A 695 -31.18 -20.97 7.90
N ASP A 696 -30.05 -20.89 7.20
CA ASP A 696 -29.99 -20.83 5.74
C ASP A 696 -28.76 -21.63 5.23
N GLU A 697 -29.06 -22.80 4.67
CA GLU A 697 -28.02 -23.69 4.13
C GLU A 697 -27.39 -23.15 2.83
N THR A 698 -28.12 -22.37 2.05
CA THR A 698 -27.63 -21.82 0.77
C THR A 698 -26.61 -20.74 1.02
N ASN A 699 -26.88 -19.91 2.01
CA ASN A 699 -26.03 -18.81 2.40
C ASN A 699 -25.09 -19.16 3.58
N LEU A 700 -25.09 -20.42 4.03
CA LEU A 700 -24.23 -20.93 5.10
C LEU A 700 -24.39 -20.13 6.42
N VAL A 701 -25.67 -19.97 6.86
CA VAL A 701 -26.05 -19.26 8.09
C VAL A 701 -26.58 -20.25 9.11
N PHE A 702 -26.06 -20.19 10.35
CA PHE A 702 -26.51 -21.00 11.47
C PHE A 702 -26.65 -20.21 12.76
N SER A 703 -27.47 -20.66 13.69
CA SER A 703 -27.59 -20.14 15.03
C SER A 703 -26.89 -21.06 16.02
N LEU A 704 -25.91 -20.56 16.78
CA LEU A 704 -25.32 -21.27 17.93
C LEU A 704 -26.21 -21.08 19.14
N LYS A 705 -26.90 -22.11 19.58
CA LYS A 705 -27.81 -22.12 20.75
C LYS A 705 -27.02 -22.25 22.05
N HIS A 706 -26.06 -23.17 22.07
CA HIS A 706 -25.16 -23.43 23.15
C HIS A 706 -23.74 -23.62 22.66
N ASN A 707 -22.78 -23.05 23.38
CA ASN A 707 -21.37 -23.33 23.14
C ASN A 707 -20.99 -24.61 23.92
N PRO A 708 -20.72 -25.75 23.26
CA PRO A 708 -20.37 -27.00 23.95
C PRO A 708 -18.94 -27.01 24.49
N TYR A 709 -18.15 -25.99 24.20
CA TYR A 709 -16.72 -25.88 24.58
C TYR A 709 -16.50 -24.67 25.49
N PRO A 710 -16.55 -24.84 26.84
CA PRO A 710 -16.40 -23.71 27.77
C PRO A 710 -15.02 -23.02 27.70
N ASP A 711 -14.01 -23.73 27.20
CA ASP A 711 -12.63 -23.25 27.00
C ASP A 711 -12.47 -22.34 25.76
N VAL A 712 -13.53 -22.20 24.96
CA VAL A 712 -13.53 -21.42 23.71
C VAL A 712 -14.43 -20.20 23.86
N ALA A 713 -13.87 -19.03 23.59
CA ALA A 713 -14.64 -17.78 23.57
C ALA A 713 -15.51 -17.74 22.30
N ALA A 714 -16.76 -18.21 22.40
CA ALA A 714 -17.74 -18.13 21.33
C ALA A 714 -19.10 -17.77 21.94
N GLU A 715 -19.67 -16.67 21.46
CA GLU A 715 -20.96 -16.15 21.91
C GLU A 715 -22.10 -16.92 21.22
N CYS A 716 -23.23 -17.14 21.94
CA CYS A 716 -24.43 -17.68 21.32
C CYS A 716 -25.07 -16.62 20.43
N GLY A 717 -25.52 -17.00 19.24
CA GLY A 717 -26.11 -16.06 18.28
C GLY A 717 -26.08 -16.55 16.84
N MET A 718 -26.35 -15.63 15.92
CA MET A 718 -26.38 -15.90 14.48
C MET A 718 -24.97 -15.82 13.88
N TYR A 719 -24.56 -16.89 13.23
CA TYR A 719 -23.26 -17.03 12.56
C TYR A 719 -23.42 -17.14 11.05
N GLN A 720 -22.53 -16.55 10.30
CA GLN A 720 -22.47 -16.64 8.84
C GLN A 720 -21.05 -16.94 8.35
N ILE A 721 -20.94 -17.82 7.35
CA ILE A 721 -19.64 -18.08 6.68
C ILE A 721 -19.45 -17.09 5.54
N LYS A 722 -20.46 -16.84 4.73
CA LYS A 722 -20.46 -15.78 3.71
C LYS A 722 -20.98 -14.50 4.34
N THR A 723 -20.26 -13.39 4.18
CA THR A 723 -20.69 -12.09 4.74
C THR A 723 -21.92 -11.57 4.01
N LEU A 724 -23.10 -11.69 4.63
CA LEU A 724 -24.38 -11.26 4.08
C LEU A 724 -24.97 -10.09 4.87
N GLN A 725 -24.86 -10.13 6.20
CA GLN A 725 -25.46 -9.14 7.09
C GLN A 725 -24.45 -8.70 8.15
N SER A 726 -24.37 -7.41 8.41
CA SER A 726 -23.44 -6.83 9.38
C SER A 726 -23.74 -7.21 10.84
N GLN A 727 -24.97 -7.62 11.13
CA GLN A 727 -25.39 -8.00 12.47
C GLN A 727 -25.09 -9.46 12.85
N TYR A 728 -24.65 -10.31 11.88
CA TYR A 728 -24.31 -11.70 12.15
C TYR A 728 -22.81 -11.85 12.45
N ILE A 729 -22.48 -12.77 13.35
CA ILE A 729 -21.10 -13.11 13.68
C ILE A 729 -20.48 -13.84 12.49
N ASN A 730 -19.32 -13.37 12.02
CA ASN A 730 -18.63 -14.02 10.92
C ASN A 730 -17.88 -15.25 11.41
N TYR A 731 -18.21 -16.41 10.85
CA TYR A 731 -17.61 -17.69 11.15
C TYR A 731 -16.52 -18.02 10.13
N ARG A 732 -15.26 -18.06 10.57
CA ARG A 732 -14.07 -18.16 9.75
C ARG A 732 -13.11 -19.22 10.29
N LEU A 733 -12.09 -19.57 9.49
CA LEU A 733 -11.04 -20.50 9.93
C LEU A 733 -10.31 -19.99 11.19
N SER A 734 -10.08 -18.67 11.29
CA SER A 734 -9.43 -18.04 12.46
C SER A 734 -10.32 -17.96 13.70
N HIS A 735 -11.63 -18.15 13.56
CA HIS A 735 -12.56 -18.09 14.70
C HIS A 735 -12.26 -19.19 15.73
N PRO A 736 -12.19 -18.88 17.07
CA PRO A 736 -11.82 -19.86 18.09
C PRO A 736 -12.64 -21.15 18.04
N LEU A 737 -13.94 -21.04 17.78
CA LEU A 737 -14.83 -22.21 17.63
C LEU A 737 -14.47 -23.05 16.40
N ALA A 738 -14.12 -22.41 15.26
CA ALA A 738 -13.70 -23.13 14.06
C ALA A 738 -12.38 -23.87 14.26
N GLN A 739 -11.40 -23.22 14.92
CA GLN A 739 -10.12 -23.83 15.27
C GLN A 739 -10.32 -25.06 16.19
N LYS A 740 -11.24 -24.97 17.15
CA LYS A 740 -11.57 -26.09 18.03
C LYS A 740 -12.20 -27.25 17.26
N VAL A 741 -13.15 -26.94 16.36
CA VAL A 741 -13.81 -27.94 15.50
C VAL A 741 -12.79 -28.64 14.60
N ILE A 742 -11.90 -27.88 13.94
CA ILE A 742 -10.83 -28.45 13.11
C ILE A 742 -9.90 -29.36 13.93
N ALA A 743 -9.49 -28.90 15.13
CA ALA A 743 -8.64 -29.68 16.01
C ALA A 743 -9.29 -30.99 16.44
N LEU A 744 -10.58 -30.97 16.78
CA LEU A 744 -11.32 -32.18 17.14
C LEU A 744 -11.47 -33.15 15.95
N CYS A 745 -11.76 -32.62 14.75
CA CYS A 745 -11.83 -33.48 13.55
C CYS A 745 -10.47 -34.12 13.21
N LYS A 746 -9.35 -33.44 13.48
CA LYS A 746 -8.00 -34.01 13.29
C LYS A 746 -7.63 -35.08 14.32
N GLN A 747 -8.21 -35.05 15.49
CA GLN A 747 -8.00 -36.06 16.52
C GLN A 747 -8.79 -37.35 16.30
N ASN A 748 -9.72 -37.35 15.31
CA ASN A 748 -10.45 -38.54 14.94
C ASN A 748 -9.51 -39.53 14.25
N GLU A 749 -9.41 -40.72 14.79
CA GLU A 749 -8.74 -41.87 14.14
C GLU A 749 -9.83 -42.79 13.60
N PRO A 750 -10.23 -42.65 12.32
CA PRO A 750 -11.28 -43.48 11.78
C PRO A 750 -10.76 -44.91 11.64
N SER A 751 -11.47 -45.85 12.33
CA SER A 751 -11.22 -47.30 12.15
C SER A 751 -11.54 -47.70 10.70
N LEU A 752 -11.04 -48.87 10.27
CA LEU A 752 -11.41 -49.45 8.98
C LEU A 752 -12.94 -49.63 8.87
N GLN A 753 -13.56 -48.83 8.02
CA GLN A 753 -15.02 -48.72 7.89
C GLN A 753 -15.50 -48.95 6.47
N ASN A 754 -16.70 -49.51 6.33
CA ASN A 754 -17.45 -49.53 5.11
C ASN A 754 -18.28 -48.26 4.99
N LEU A 755 -18.05 -47.47 3.95
CA LEU A 755 -18.76 -46.21 3.68
C LEU A 755 -19.68 -46.39 2.45
N LEU A 756 -20.96 -46.08 2.62
CA LEU A 756 -21.91 -45.97 1.52
C LEU A 756 -22.05 -44.49 1.12
N PHE A 757 -21.50 -44.14 -0.04
CA PHE A 757 -21.65 -42.83 -0.66
C PHE A 757 -22.96 -42.75 -1.43
N ASP A 758 -23.87 -41.89 -1.00
CA ASP A 758 -25.20 -41.74 -1.64
C ASP A 758 -25.22 -40.51 -2.54
N TYR A 759 -24.98 -40.71 -3.84
CA TYR A 759 -24.93 -39.64 -4.83
C TYR A 759 -26.30 -38.97 -5.03
N SER A 760 -27.41 -39.67 -4.77
CA SER A 760 -28.75 -39.10 -4.84
C SER A 760 -28.98 -37.95 -3.84
N LEU A 761 -28.17 -37.85 -2.77
CA LEU A 761 -28.16 -36.76 -1.78
C LEU A 761 -27.27 -35.60 -2.17
N TYR A 762 -26.41 -35.78 -3.20
CA TYR A 762 -25.46 -34.75 -3.63
C TYR A 762 -26.13 -33.82 -4.64
N ARG A 763 -26.06 -32.50 -4.37
CA ARG A 763 -26.78 -31.47 -5.15
C ARG A 763 -26.15 -31.11 -6.49
N TYR A 764 -24.92 -31.53 -6.73
CA TYR A 764 -24.12 -31.14 -7.88
C TYR A 764 -23.89 -32.34 -8.81
N LYS A 765 -23.95 -32.11 -10.12
CA LYS A 765 -23.58 -33.12 -11.09
C LYS A 765 -22.06 -33.20 -11.25
N VAL A 766 -21.52 -34.41 -11.13
CA VAL A 766 -20.10 -34.70 -11.26
C VAL A 766 -19.97 -35.83 -12.29
N ALA A 767 -19.49 -35.45 -13.48
CA ALA A 767 -19.41 -36.39 -14.62
C ALA A 767 -18.61 -37.65 -14.29
N ASP A 768 -17.49 -37.53 -13.57
CA ASP A 768 -16.66 -38.67 -13.22
C ASP A 768 -17.34 -39.69 -12.30
N ILE A 769 -18.25 -39.22 -11.43
CA ILE A 769 -19.02 -40.08 -10.54
C ILE A 769 -20.20 -40.71 -11.30
N GLU A 770 -20.89 -39.94 -12.17
CA GLU A 770 -21.98 -40.42 -13.00
C GLU A 770 -21.50 -41.49 -14.01
N GLN A 771 -20.29 -41.30 -14.58
CA GLN A 771 -19.69 -42.20 -15.57
C GLN A 771 -18.91 -43.33 -14.97
N CYS A 772 -18.69 -43.36 -13.66
CA CYS A 772 -17.90 -44.41 -13.00
C CYS A 772 -18.57 -45.78 -13.22
N ALA A 773 -17.82 -46.71 -13.73
CA ALA A 773 -18.31 -48.10 -14.00
C ALA A 773 -18.31 -48.95 -12.74
N TYR A 774 -17.69 -48.54 -11.66
CA TYR A 774 -17.45 -49.31 -10.43
C TYR A 774 -18.43 -48.93 -9.34
N GLU A 775 -18.92 -49.91 -8.60
CA GLU A 775 -19.88 -49.70 -7.50
C GLU A 775 -19.21 -49.70 -6.12
N SER A 776 -18.04 -50.34 -5.98
CA SER A 776 -17.32 -50.44 -4.71
C SER A 776 -15.81 -50.57 -4.90
N GLY A 777 -15.10 -50.41 -3.79
CA GLY A 777 -13.64 -50.53 -3.76
C GLY A 777 -12.99 -49.96 -2.51
N TRP A 778 -11.70 -49.68 -2.57
CA TRP A 778 -10.90 -49.17 -1.46
C TRP A 778 -10.39 -47.76 -1.70
N LEU A 779 -10.34 -46.94 -0.64
CA LEU A 779 -9.83 -45.59 -0.65
C LEU A 779 -8.92 -45.39 0.58
N GLN A 780 -7.69 -44.94 0.34
CA GLN A 780 -6.72 -44.63 1.40
C GLN A 780 -6.20 -43.21 1.23
N ALA A 781 -5.95 -42.53 2.33
CA ALA A 781 -5.43 -41.15 2.40
C ALA A 781 -4.16 -41.11 3.25
N HIS A 782 -3.13 -40.46 2.73
CA HIS A 782 -1.89 -40.16 3.45
C HIS A 782 -1.57 -38.68 3.44
N LEU A 783 -1.05 -38.18 4.56
CA LEU A 783 -0.44 -36.86 4.67
C LEU A 783 1.07 -37.00 4.46
N VAL A 784 1.59 -36.35 3.42
CA VAL A 784 3.02 -36.28 3.14
C VAL A 784 3.49 -34.87 3.42
N SER A 785 4.44 -34.71 4.33
CA SER A 785 5.01 -33.43 4.72
C SER A 785 6.47 -33.33 4.28
N PHE A 786 6.77 -32.30 3.50
CA PHE A 786 8.12 -31.94 3.09
C PHE A 786 8.59 -30.79 3.99
N ILE A 787 9.60 -31.03 4.80
CA ILE A 787 10.12 -30.11 5.81
C ILE A 787 11.54 -29.71 5.40
N SER A 788 11.77 -28.41 5.21
CA SER A 788 13.09 -27.81 5.01
C SER A 788 13.33 -26.71 6.04
N GLU A 789 14.52 -26.14 6.06
CA GLU A 789 14.88 -25.07 7.01
C GLU A 789 13.96 -23.84 6.81
N GLY A 790 13.01 -23.65 7.74
CA GLY A 790 12.04 -22.53 7.72
C GLY A 790 10.77 -22.70 6.88
N GLN A 791 10.59 -23.86 6.19
CA GLN A 791 9.36 -24.13 5.42
C GLN A 791 8.85 -25.55 5.64
N GLN A 792 7.53 -25.68 5.69
CA GLN A 792 6.84 -26.97 5.70
C GLN A 792 5.73 -26.95 4.64
N GLU A 793 5.75 -27.92 3.74
CA GLU A 793 4.74 -28.10 2.71
C GLU A 793 4.05 -29.46 2.91
N GLN A 794 2.72 -29.49 2.88
CA GLN A 794 1.91 -30.67 3.18
C GLN A 794 0.99 -31.01 2.02
N HIS A 795 0.98 -32.27 1.62
CA HIS A 795 0.13 -32.81 0.57
C HIS A 795 -0.68 -33.98 1.07
N ILE A 796 -1.95 -34.08 0.66
CA ILE A 796 -2.78 -35.25 0.90
C ILE A 796 -2.74 -36.10 -0.36
N VAL A 797 -2.17 -37.28 -0.27
CA VAL A 797 -2.11 -38.28 -1.35
C VAL A 797 -3.26 -39.26 -1.14
N LEU A 798 -4.21 -39.25 -2.09
CA LEU A 798 -5.36 -40.17 -2.08
C LEU A 798 -5.08 -41.30 -3.05
N THR A 799 -5.29 -42.55 -2.62
CA THR A 799 -5.22 -43.75 -3.46
C THR A 799 -6.57 -44.46 -3.46
N ALA A 800 -7.08 -44.78 -4.62
CA ALA A 800 -8.35 -45.45 -4.76
C ALA A 800 -8.22 -46.66 -5.72
N LEU A 801 -8.84 -47.77 -5.33
CA LEU A 801 -8.95 -49.00 -6.13
C LEU A 801 -10.41 -49.39 -6.26
N ALA A 802 -10.83 -49.90 -7.40
CA ALA A 802 -12.07 -50.61 -7.56
C ALA A 802 -11.96 -52.03 -6.99
N GLU A 803 -13.08 -52.74 -6.78
CA GLU A 803 -13.10 -54.10 -6.22
C GLU A 803 -12.35 -55.11 -7.09
N ASP A 804 -12.30 -54.91 -8.41
CA ASP A 804 -11.50 -55.73 -9.35
C ASP A 804 -10.00 -55.43 -9.31
N GLY A 805 -9.56 -54.48 -8.49
CA GLY A 805 -8.19 -54.06 -8.35
C GLY A 805 -7.74 -53.02 -9.40
N THR A 806 -8.65 -52.43 -10.16
CA THR A 806 -8.33 -51.35 -11.10
C THR A 806 -8.06 -50.06 -10.31
N ALA A 807 -6.92 -49.40 -10.60
CA ALA A 807 -6.56 -48.15 -9.98
C ALA A 807 -7.43 -46.97 -10.51
N LEU A 808 -8.01 -46.21 -9.61
CA LEU A 808 -8.81 -44.98 -9.90
C LEU A 808 -7.96 -43.72 -9.73
N GLY A 809 -8.26 -42.68 -10.51
CA GLY A 809 -7.52 -41.42 -10.44
C GLY A 809 -7.67 -40.72 -9.09
N GLN A 810 -6.69 -39.89 -8.69
CA GLN A 810 -6.75 -39.10 -7.46
C GLN A 810 -7.93 -38.10 -7.51
N GLU A 811 -8.19 -37.50 -8.68
CA GLU A 811 -9.29 -36.57 -8.88
C GLU A 811 -10.66 -37.22 -8.62
N PHE A 812 -10.83 -38.49 -9.01
CA PHE A 812 -12.03 -39.28 -8.68
C PHE A 812 -12.19 -39.42 -7.16
N ALA A 813 -11.11 -39.81 -6.46
CA ALA A 813 -11.09 -39.95 -5.00
C ALA A 813 -11.46 -38.65 -4.27
N GLU A 814 -10.91 -37.51 -4.73
CA GLU A 814 -11.25 -36.18 -4.21
C GLU A 814 -12.73 -35.83 -4.43
N LYS A 815 -13.28 -36.15 -5.60
CA LYS A 815 -14.70 -35.93 -5.93
C LYS A 815 -15.62 -36.86 -5.13
N LEU A 816 -15.23 -38.11 -4.93
CA LEU A 816 -16.00 -39.08 -4.14
C LEU A 816 -16.11 -38.64 -2.67
N LEU A 817 -15.00 -38.14 -2.07
CA LEU A 817 -15.00 -37.65 -0.69
C LEU A 817 -15.92 -36.46 -0.45
N ASN A 818 -16.36 -35.74 -1.50
CA ASN A 818 -17.34 -34.67 -1.37
C ASN A 818 -18.80 -35.18 -1.39
N VAL A 819 -19.05 -36.45 -1.76
CA VAL A 819 -20.40 -37.05 -1.75
C VAL A 819 -20.75 -37.46 -0.32
N PRO A 820 -21.96 -37.17 0.16
CA PRO A 820 -22.39 -37.62 1.50
C PRO A 820 -22.25 -39.13 1.69
N SER A 821 -21.77 -39.54 2.86
CA SER A 821 -21.57 -40.98 3.15
C SER A 821 -22.06 -41.38 4.55
N VAL A 822 -22.47 -42.63 4.66
CA VAL A 822 -22.89 -43.26 5.91
C VAL A 822 -22.00 -44.48 6.20
N VAL A 823 -21.65 -44.67 7.48
CA VAL A 823 -20.93 -45.85 7.94
C VAL A 823 -21.94 -47.02 7.98
N THR A 824 -21.66 -48.06 7.23
CA THR A 824 -22.50 -49.26 7.17
C THR A 824 -22.00 -50.43 7.99
N GLY A 825 -20.74 -50.35 8.42
CA GLY A 825 -20.08 -51.40 9.24
C GLY A 825 -18.58 -51.27 9.24
N ASN A 826 -17.90 -52.21 9.88
CA ASN A 826 -16.44 -52.34 9.84
C ASN A 826 -15.99 -53.01 8.55
N ALA A 827 -14.87 -52.56 8.02
CA ALA A 827 -14.23 -53.16 6.84
C ALA A 827 -13.04 -54.05 7.26
N TYR A 828 -12.66 -54.96 6.37
CA TYR A 828 -11.43 -55.74 6.51
C TYR A 828 -10.71 -55.72 5.17
N VAL A 829 -9.50 -55.19 5.13
CA VAL A 829 -8.69 -55.13 3.89
C VAL A 829 -8.07 -56.51 3.59
N GLN A 830 -8.34 -57.06 2.42
CA GLN A 830 -7.66 -58.24 1.95
C GLN A 830 -6.20 -57.92 1.65
N GLU A 831 -5.30 -58.89 1.86
CA GLU A 831 -3.86 -58.70 1.71
C GLU A 831 -3.46 -58.25 0.30
N GLU A 832 -4.14 -58.74 -0.73
CA GLU A 832 -3.91 -58.35 -2.14
C GLU A 832 -4.32 -56.86 -2.38
N ALA A 833 -5.41 -56.41 -1.82
CA ALA A 833 -5.87 -55.00 -1.93
C ALA A 833 -4.91 -54.07 -1.19
N SER A 834 -4.45 -54.49 0.02
CA SER A 834 -3.47 -53.72 0.81
C SER A 834 -2.16 -53.53 0.04
N GLN A 835 -1.61 -54.63 -0.56
CA GLN A 835 -0.37 -54.56 -1.36
C GLN A 835 -0.53 -53.66 -2.59
N LYS A 836 -1.68 -53.71 -3.29
CA LYS A 836 -1.95 -52.85 -4.44
C LYS A 836 -2.10 -51.37 -4.04
N LEU A 837 -2.78 -51.06 -2.92
CA LEU A 837 -2.89 -49.69 -2.39
C LEU A 837 -1.52 -49.15 -2.01
N ALA A 838 -0.67 -49.97 -1.32
CA ALA A 838 0.68 -49.57 -0.95
C ALA A 838 1.53 -49.26 -2.21
N SER A 839 1.50 -50.13 -3.20
CA SER A 839 2.21 -49.88 -4.46
C SER A 839 1.71 -48.64 -5.21
N LEU A 840 0.41 -48.40 -5.22
CA LEU A 840 -0.18 -47.22 -5.83
C LEU A 840 0.23 -45.96 -5.08
N TYR A 841 0.25 -46.00 -3.73
CA TYR A 841 0.73 -44.92 -2.89
C TYR A 841 2.19 -44.61 -3.16
N ASP A 842 3.07 -45.63 -3.14
CA ASP A 842 4.49 -45.44 -3.41
C ASP A 842 4.75 -44.77 -4.77
N ASN A 843 4.01 -45.21 -5.81
CA ASN A 843 4.11 -44.58 -7.14
C ASN A 843 3.67 -43.13 -7.14
N ARG A 844 2.55 -42.77 -6.47
CA ARG A 844 2.06 -41.43 -6.39
C ARG A 844 2.96 -40.54 -5.54
N ARG A 845 3.43 -41.03 -4.40
CA ARG A 845 4.41 -40.35 -3.56
C ARG A 845 5.70 -40.06 -4.33
N ALA A 846 6.24 -41.05 -5.05
CA ALA A 846 7.43 -40.90 -5.87
C ALA A 846 7.24 -39.83 -6.96
N ALA A 847 6.08 -39.82 -7.65
CA ALA A 847 5.77 -38.82 -8.65
C ALA A 847 5.66 -37.41 -8.02
N LEU A 848 5.02 -37.28 -6.85
CA LEU A 848 4.93 -36.01 -6.10
C LEU A 848 6.33 -35.54 -5.67
N THR A 849 7.17 -36.45 -5.16
CA THR A 849 8.54 -36.12 -4.74
C THR A 849 9.35 -35.61 -5.92
N VAL A 850 9.31 -36.29 -7.08
CA VAL A 850 9.98 -35.82 -8.30
C VAL A 850 9.48 -34.44 -8.73
N GLN A 851 8.19 -34.23 -8.72
CA GLN A 851 7.61 -32.92 -9.09
C GLN A 851 8.12 -31.79 -8.17
N ILE A 852 8.19 -32.05 -6.86
CA ILE A 852 8.69 -31.07 -5.88
C ILE A 852 10.20 -30.87 -6.04
N GLU A 853 10.96 -31.92 -6.26
CA GLU A 853 12.40 -31.87 -6.52
C GLU A 853 12.73 -31.13 -7.81
N GLU A 854 12.00 -31.36 -8.91
CA GLU A 854 12.16 -30.62 -10.17
C GLU A 854 11.86 -29.14 -9.98
N ARG A 855 10.77 -28.79 -9.29
CA ARG A 855 10.44 -27.41 -8.93
C ARG A 855 11.54 -26.76 -8.10
N ASN A 856 11.99 -27.43 -7.05
CA ASN A 856 13.02 -26.92 -6.14
C ASN A 856 14.37 -26.79 -6.87
N LYS A 857 14.68 -27.71 -7.79
CA LYS A 857 15.86 -27.62 -8.65
C LYS A 857 15.78 -26.39 -9.57
N ALA A 858 14.64 -26.13 -10.20
CA ALA A 858 14.47 -24.96 -11.03
C ALA A 858 14.64 -23.63 -10.23
N LEU A 859 14.12 -23.58 -8.99
CA LEU A 859 14.33 -22.46 -8.08
C LEU A 859 15.81 -22.31 -7.66
N LEU A 860 16.50 -23.45 -7.39
CA LEU A 860 17.92 -23.47 -7.09
C LEU A 860 18.76 -22.95 -8.26
N ASP A 861 18.51 -23.47 -9.47
CA ASP A 861 19.25 -23.08 -10.67
C ASP A 861 19.07 -21.57 -10.96
N ALA A 862 17.84 -21.04 -10.75
CA ALA A 862 17.56 -19.62 -10.90
C ALA A 862 18.32 -18.76 -9.87
N GLU A 863 18.39 -19.21 -8.61
CA GLU A 863 19.09 -18.48 -7.55
C GLU A 863 20.62 -18.56 -7.70
N ILE A 864 21.17 -19.69 -8.10
CA ILE A 864 22.59 -19.85 -8.43
C ILE A 864 22.95 -18.89 -9.57
N LEU A 865 22.16 -18.85 -10.65
CA LEU A 865 22.38 -17.93 -11.76
C LEU A 865 22.34 -16.46 -11.31
N HIS A 866 21.45 -16.14 -10.38
CA HIS A 866 21.36 -14.81 -9.80
C HIS A 866 22.64 -14.43 -9.01
N ILE A 867 23.12 -15.34 -8.17
CA ILE A 867 24.35 -15.16 -7.37
C ILE A 867 25.59 -15.06 -8.30
N GLU A 868 25.67 -15.89 -9.33
CA GLU A 868 26.75 -15.82 -10.33
C GLU A 868 26.76 -14.47 -11.05
N LYS A 869 25.60 -13.97 -11.50
CA LYS A 869 25.49 -12.65 -12.12
C LYS A 869 25.88 -11.52 -11.19
N TRP A 870 25.53 -11.60 -9.90
CA TRP A 870 26.00 -10.64 -8.92
C TRP A 870 27.53 -10.63 -8.81
N ALA A 871 28.17 -11.81 -8.77
CA ALA A 871 29.63 -11.92 -8.72
C ALA A 871 30.29 -11.34 -9.99
N GLU A 872 29.75 -11.65 -11.19
CA GLU A 872 30.19 -11.06 -12.46
C GLU A 872 30.06 -9.53 -12.46
N ASP A 873 28.95 -8.97 -11.96
CA ASP A 873 28.75 -7.53 -11.86
C ASP A 873 29.79 -6.86 -10.95
N GLN A 874 30.16 -7.50 -9.84
CA GLN A 874 31.19 -7.02 -8.93
C GLN A 874 32.58 -7.02 -9.59
N GLN A 875 32.93 -8.10 -10.28
CA GLN A 875 34.19 -8.20 -11.03
C GLN A 875 34.28 -7.12 -12.13
N LEU A 876 33.19 -6.92 -12.88
CA LEU A 876 33.11 -5.89 -13.92
C LEU A 876 33.33 -4.48 -13.36
N SER A 877 32.83 -4.19 -12.16
CA SER A 877 33.07 -2.91 -11.48
C SER A 877 34.56 -2.67 -11.22
N LEU A 878 35.23 -3.69 -10.66
CA LEU A 878 36.65 -3.64 -10.37
C LEU A 878 37.51 -3.46 -11.64
N GLU A 879 37.15 -4.16 -12.71
CA GLU A 879 37.81 -4.01 -14.01
C GLU A 879 37.65 -2.59 -14.61
N ASN A 880 36.43 -2.03 -14.51
CA ASN A 880 36.15 -0.69 -15.01
C ASN A 880 36.92 0.37 -14.23
N GLU A 881 37.03 0.27 -12.90
CA GLU A 881 37.88 1.16 -12.11
C GLU A 881 39.37 1.11 -12.57
N LEU A 882 39.82 -0.08 -12.89
CA LEU A 882 41.20 -0.28 -13.37
C LEU A 882 41.42 0.32 -14.79
N LYS A 883 40.42 0.20 -15.68
CA LYS A 883 40.38 0.84 -17.00
C LYS A 883 40.40 2.36 -16.88
N ASP A 884 39.63 2.94 -15.96
CA ASP A 884 39.59 4.40 -15.75
C ASP A 884 40.94 4.94 -15.26
N ILE A 885 41.57 4.24 -14.31
CA ILE A 885 42.91 4.62 -13.84
C ILE A 885 43.95 4.54 -14.99
N LYS A 886 43.89 3.47 -15.82
CA LYS A 886 44.75 3.34 -17.01
C LYS A 886 44.52 4.46 -18.03
N ALA A 887 43.26 4.85 -18.26
CA ALA A 887 42.92 5.97 -19.16
C ALA A 887 43.46 7.29 -18.64
N LYS A 888 43.30 7.59 -17.35
CA LYS A 888 43.85 8.78 -16.70
C LYS A 888 45.38 8.82 -16.77
N ILE A 889 46.09 7.71 -16.57
CA ILE A 889 47.53 7.59 -16.75
C ILE A 889 47.93 7.88 -18.18
N LYS A 890 47.20 7.35 -19.18
CA LYS A 890 47.47 7.58 -20.61
C LYS A 890 47.26 9.05 -20.98
N GLU A 891 46.24 9.70 -20.47
CA GLU A 891 45.97 11.12 -20.68
C GLU A 891 47.04 12.01 -20.04
N LYS A 892 47.39 11.74 -18.78
CA LYS A 892 48.47 12.49 -18.10
C LYS A 892 49.83 12.31 -18.79
N LYS A 893 50.14 11.12 -19.32
CA LYS A 893 51.34 10.88 -20.14
C LYS A 893 51.32 11.71 -21.44
N ARG A 894 50.14 11.83 -22.08
CA ARG A 894 49.98 12.65 -23.29
C ARG A 894 50.12 14.15 -22.97
N LEU A 895 49.64 14.61 -21.83
CA LEU A 895 49.81 16.00 -21.38
C LEU A 895 51.27 16.28 -21.00
N LEU A 896 51.94 15.33 -20.36
CA LEU A 896 53.35 15.43 -20.05
C LEU A 896 54.22 15.56 -21.28
N SER A 897 53.95 14.83 -22.36
CA SER A 897 54.68 14.92 -23.64
C SER A 897 54.42 16.24 -24.40
N ARG A 898 53.46 17.05 -23.99
CA ARG A 898 53.11 18.35 -24.61
C ARG A 898 53.42 19.55 -23.71
N SER A 899 53.93 19.33 -22.50
CA SER A 899 54.22 20.40 -21.54
C SER A 899 55.50 21.13 -21.89
N GLU A 900 55.42 22.45 -22.01
CA GLU A 900 56.57 23.34 -22.30
C GLU A 900 57.11 24.06 -21.06
N ASN A 901 56.45 23.92 -19.90
CA ASN A 901 56.76 24.59 -18.64
C ASN A 901 57.24 23.60 -17.59
N ALA A 902 58.49 23.85 -17.03
CA ALA A 902 59.10 22.96 -16.03
C ALA A 902 58.26 22.74 -14.76
N GLN A 903 57.46 23.73 -14.35
CA GLN A 903 56.61 23.64 -13.17
C GLN A 903 55.39 22.78 -13.40
N GLN A 904 54.78 22.81 -14.63
CA GLN A 904 53.72 21.93 -15.10
C GLN A 904 54.22 20.49 -15.28
N THR A 905 55.43 20.31 -15.81
CA THR A 905 56.05 18.99 -15.95
C THR A 905 56.18 18.29 -14.59
N LEU A 906 56.65 19.01 -13.56
CA LEU A 906 56.87 18.46 -12.21
C LEU A 906 55.57 18.11 -11.49
N THR A 907 54.46 18.86 -11.72
CA THR A 907 53.11 18.54 -11.20
C THR A 907 52.54 17.34 -11.92
N LEU A 908 52.64 17.24 -13.23
CA LEU A 908 52.16 16.10 -14.02
C LEU A 908 52.93 14.81 -13.69
N GLU A 909 54.26 14.88 -13.44
CA GLU A 909 55.04 13.72 -12.99
C GLU A 909 54.64 13.24 -11.58
N LYS A 910 54.36 14.16 -10.64
CA LYS A 910 53.83 13.79 -9.32
C LYS A 910 52.45 13.11 -9.44
N ASP A 911 51.57 13.67 -10.25
CA ASP A 911 50.24 13.08 -10.51
C ASP A 911 50.38 11.69 -11.13
N LEU A 912 51.25 11.53 -12.10
CA LEU A 912 51.49 10.26 -12.81
C LEU A 912 52.07 9.18 -11.87
N ASN A 913 52.99 9.58 -10.98
CA ASN A 913 53.51 8.68 -9.95
C ASN A 913 52.43 8.27 -8.93
N THR A 914 51.53 9.20 -8.55
CA THR A 914 50.41 8.93 -7.64
C THR A 914 49.41 7.97 -8.30
N LEU A 915 49.03 8.21 -9.55
CA LEU A 915 48.11 7.34 -10.32
C LEU A 915 48.73 5.96 -10.58
N THR A 916 50.03 5.87 -10.82
CA THR A 916 50.71 4.58 -11.02
C THR A 916 50.79 3.77 -9.71
N ARG A 917 51.00 4.45 -8.57
CA ARG A 917 50.90 3.81 -7.24
C ARG A 917 49.46 3.35 -6.95
N GLN A 918 48.49 4.18 -7.26
CA GLN A 918 47.07 3.80 -7.14
C GLN A 918 46.72 2.60 -8.03
N GLN A 919 47.20 2.54 -9.26
CA GLN A 919 47.00 1.39 -10.16
C GLN A 919 47.59 0.10 -9.59
N LYS A 920 48.84 0.17 -9.05
CA LYS A 920 49.47 -1.01 -8.43
C LYS A 920 48.73 -1.48 -7.19
N ARG A 921 48.29 -0.52 -6.35
CA ARG A 921 47.51 -0.81 -5.15
C ARG A 921 46.14 -1.41 -5.51
N LYS A 922 45.44 -0.83 -6.49
CA LYS A 922 44.15 -1.36 -6.97
C LYS A 922 44.27 -2.74 -7.60
N ARG A 923 45.35 -3.05 -8.31
CA ARG A 923 45.59 -4.41 -8.83
C ARG A 923 45.74 -5.44 -7.71
N ALA A 924 46.42 -5.11 -6.63
CA ALA A 924 46.58 -5.99 -5.48
C ALA A 924 45.23 -6.14 -4.71
N GLU A 925 44.49 -5.02 -4.56
CA GLU A 925 43.18 -5.02 -3.97
C GLU A 925 42.15 -5.89 -4.77
N ILE A 926 42.19 -5.80 -6.12
CA ILE A 926 41.32 -6.61 -6.99
C ILE A 926 41.54 -8.09 -6.77
N PHE A 927 42.79 -8.56 -6.71
CA PHE A 927 43.12 -9.96 -6.50
C PHE A 927 42.52 -10.48 -5.17
N ASN A 928 42.66 -9.69 -4.10
CA ASN A 928 42.07 -10.06 -2.80
C ASN A 928 40.53 -9.99 -2.81
N LEU A 929 39.96 -9.04 -3.56
CA LEU A 929 38.50 -8.86 -3.65
C LEU A 929 37.85 -9.93 -4.56
N GLU A 930 38.55 -10.44 -5.57
CA GLU A 930 38.11 -11.56 -6.39
C GLU A 930 37.96 -12.81 -5.51
N ASP A 931 38.95 -13.13 -4.68
CA ASP A 931 38.89 -14.23 -3.72
C ASP A 931 37.73 -14.05 -2.72
N GLU A 932 37.53 -12.84 -2.18
CA GLU A 932 36.41 -12.54 -1.26
C GLU A 932 35.03 -12.66 -1.94
N ILE A 933 34.92 -12.27 -3.20
CA ILE A 933 33.67 -12.41 -3.99
C ILE A 933 33.37 -13.88 -4.23
N GLU A 934 34.40 -14.68 -4.56
CA GLU A 934 34.24 -16.12 -4.76
C GLU A 934 33.84 -16.82 -3.46
N GLU A 935 34.49 -16.50 -2.35
CA GLU A 935 34.14 -17.06 -1.03
C GLU A 935 32.69 -16.70 -0.63
N LYS A 936 32.24 -15.45 -0.85
CA LYS A 936 30.87 -15.01 -0.60
C LYS A 936 29.89 -15.74 -1.52
N ARG A 937 30.20 -15.85 -2.82
CA ARG A 937 29.38 -16.58 -3.79
C ARG A 937 29.17 -18.02 -3.35
N ASP A 938 30.27 -18.72 -3.02
CA ASP A 938 30.21 -20.13 -2.63
C ASP A 938 29.44 -20.30 -1.31
N GLY A 939 29.64 -19.41 -0.34
CA GLY A 939 28.89 -19.42 0.90
C GLY A 939 27.39 -19.13 0.73
N MET A 940 26.99 -18.30 -0.25
CA MET A 940 25.59 -18.07 -0.60
C MET A 940 24.98 -19.29 -1.29
N ILE A 941 25.69 -19.92 -2.22
CA ILE A 941 25.27 -21.15 -2.91
C ILE A 941 25.09 -22.29 -1.91
N ASP A 942 26.00 -22.44 -0.94
CA ASP A 942 25.89 -23.49 0.08
C ASP A 942 24.69 -23.29 1.01
N LYS A 943 24.37 -22.06 1.38
CA LYS A 943 23.13 -21.74 2.13
C LYS A 943 21.88 -22.12 1.34
N VAL A 944 21.85 -21.80 0.04
CA VAL A 944 20.71 -22.14 -0.81
C VAL A 944 20.57 -23.64 -0.96
N LYS A 945 21.69 -24.39 -1.11
CA LYS A 945 21.68 -25.87 -1.13
C LYS A 945 21.19 -26.48 0.18
N ALA A 946 21.63 -25.95 1.32
CA ALA A 946 21.19 -26.42 2.65
C ALA A 946 19.68 -26.20 2.85
N PHE A 947 19.14 -25.07 2.37
CA PHE A 947 17.70 -24.76 2.45
C PHE A 947 16.82 -25.73 1.65
N ILE A 948 17.34 -26.34 0.58
CA ILE A 948 16.60 -27.29 -0.28
C ILE A 948 16.63 -28.71 0.28
N GLN A 949 17.55 -29.05 1.21
CA GLN A 949 17.55 -30.35 1.84
C GLN A 949 16.25 -30.55 2.62
N GLN A 950 15.40 -31.45 2.11
CA GLN A 950 14.09 -31.76 2.68
C GLN A 950 14.11 -33.06 3.48
N HIS A 951 13.42 -33.03 4.62
CA HIS A 951 13.03 -34.21 5.35
C HIS A 951 11.56 -34.53 5.05
N ILE A 952 11.27 -35.77 4.64
CA ILE A 952 9.91 -36.22 4.31
C ILE A 952 9.37 -36.99 5.50
N THR A 953 8.18 -36.62 5.97
CA THR A 953 7.42 -37.34 6.99
C THR A 953 6.08 -37.76 6.40
N GLU A 954 5.62 -38.97 6.76
CA GLU A 954 4.42 -39.58 6.21
C GLU A 954 3.50 -40.04 7.35
N GLU A 955 2.20 -39.82 7.19
CA GLU A 955 1.19 -40.23 8.15
C GLU A 955 -0.04 -40.76 7.38
N GLU A 956 -0.46 -42.00 7.67
CA GLU A 956 -1.71 -42.52 7.15
C GLU A 956 -2.87 -41.88 7.91
N LEU A 957 -3.77 -41.20 7.20
CA LEU A 957 -4.93 -40.56 7.79
C LEU A 957 -6.09 -41.52 7.97
N PHE A 958 -6.39 -42.32 6.95
CA PHE A 958 -7.43 -43.32 6.99
C PHE A 958 -7.35 -44.29 5.81
N CYS A 959 -7.97 -45.47 5.99
CA CYS A 959 -8.29 -46.41 4.95
C CYS A 959 -9.78 -46.80 5.10
N VAL A 960 -10.55 -46.78 3.99
CA VAL A 960 -11.99 -47.09 4.01
C VAL A 960 -12.37 -47.91 2.77
N HIS A 961 -13.37 -48.80 2.97
CA HIS A 961 -14.04 -49.46 1.85
C HIS A 961 -15.22 -48.62 1.40
N TRP A 962 -15.26 -48.19 0.15
CA TRP A 962 -16.33 -47.37 -0.40
C TRP A 962 -17.33 -48.17 -1.23
N THR A 963 -18.58 -47.81 -1.11
CA THR A 963 -19.67 -48.31 -1.99
C THR A 963 -20.43 -47.09 -2.49
N LEU A 964 -20.65 -46.96 -3.80
CA LEU A 964 -21.30 -45.83 -4.44
C LEU A 964 -22.75 -46.24 -4.81
N LYS A 965 -23.70 -45.51 -4.25
CA LYS A 965 -25.11 -45.56 -4.63
C LYS A 965 -25.44 -44.32 -5.47
N LYS A 966 -25.79 -44.57 -6.76
CA LYS A 966 -26.16 -43.55 -7.72
C LYS A 966 -27.62 -43.11 -7.57
#